data_eb742b02969cb7075783071b36d01011
#
_entry.id   eb742b02969cb7075783071b36d01011
#
_cell.length_a   1.000
_cell.length_b   1.000
_cell.length_c   1.000
_cell.angle_alpha   90.00
_cell.angle_beta   90.00
_cell.angle_gamma   90.00
#
_symmetry.space_group_name_H-M   'P 1'
#
loop_
_entity.id
_entity.type
_entity.pdbx_description
1 polymer ?
#
loop_
_entity_poly.entity_id
_entity_poly.type
_entity_poly.pdbx_seq_one_letter_code
_entity_poly.pdbx_strand_id
1 'polypeptide(L)'
;MQASAIQSSVKRQVLKAILFALPVAMNRTAARIPAFRERLKQRDLIAWIGLQDGSIGRIVEVRSGKFRSRSGAAAEAQVAMVFKDVATALQALMPNRKQSDIIHNAKNFKMSTTGPDDLVVWFAHTLNMSETAGLPMGTPMPDGSLRYTTCTNGGPLFVYVKDGRILRVTPIEFDDADPSTWTIEARGRKFSPPRRGLVAPHALTLKSLVYSDKRILYPMKRVDFDPNGERNPQNRGKSGYVRISWDEALDIVAKEINRQKRVHGPGAITFPMSSHHQWGNVGYYLSALMRFANLIGFTRVAANPDSWEGWYWGAMHHFGNSMRVGVPAGYGGVEDCLKEADMIVFWSSDPESTNGAYAGFEGTPRRLWAKELGIEFVHIDPHCNPTAQLLGGRWIPIRPQTDAALAQAIMYVWVKESLYDQDYVARRTTGFDEWKAYLLGETDGVPKTPEWQEAETGVPARDVRALARKWGGRKVYLACGMSGAGFGGAGRGATGQQWARCMIMMMAMQGWGKPGVNFGSLEIGAPLDLHFYFPGYADGGISGDLAWTGNALNNYQRMPHVLTMNPVKQMVPRQQLPDAILTGHATGYLWDGMSQEAQFAPFTYPMPGYSPIHMVYRYGGSALSTVTKAGRWVDAYRHESIEFVVNQSIWMEGEAQFADIILPACTSLERWDTANGRIPEGMPITGSAPSTIASSRSSTSA
;
A
#
# COMPACT_ATOMS: atom_id res chain seq x y z
N MET A 1 -16.19 25.38 45.73
CA MET A 1 -17.43 25.21 44.94
C MET A 1 -17.77 26.50 44.13
N GLN A 2 -17.71 27.70 44.65
CA GLN A 2 -18.04 28.93 43.87
C GLN A 2 -17.13 29.17 42.64
N ALA A 3 -15.83 28.97 42.70
CA ALA A 3 -14.91 29.17 41.58
C ALA A 3 -15.16 28.20 40.41
N SER A 4 -15.51 26.94 40.66
CA SER A 4 -15.81 25.96 39.63
C SER A 4 -17.16 26.23 38.95
N ALA A 5 -18.12 26.75 39.66
CA ALA A 5 -19.42 27.13 39.11
C ALA A 5 -19.31 28.37 38.21
N ILE A 6 -18.50 29.37 38.61
CA ILE A 6 -18.21 30.56 37.79
C ILE A 6 -17.49 30.16 36.51
N GLN A 7 -16.49 29.29 36.58
CA GLN A 7 -15.75 28.79 35.43
C GLN A 7 -16.63 28.01 34.45
N SER A 8 -17.57 27.20 34.97
CA SER A 8 -18.56 26.48 34.16
C SER A 8 -19.52 27.48 33.47
N SER A 9 -19.99 28.48 34.15
CA SER A 9 -20.86 29.51 33.58
C SER A 9 -20.20 30.28 32.46
N VAL A 10 -18.92 30.70 32.62
CA VAL A 10 -18.14 31.38 31.60
C VAL A 10 -17.98 30.50 30.34
N LYS A 11 -17.62 29.23 30.49
CA LYS A 11 -17.50 28.29 29.36
C LYS A 11 -18.80 28.14 28.58
N ARG A 12 -19.93 28.09 29.25
CA ARG A 12 -21.27 28.06 28.61
C ARG A 12 -21.57 29.30 27.80
N GLN A 13 -21.21 30.47 28.29
CA GLN A 13 -21.39 31.75 27.56
C GLN A 13 -20.48 31.82 26.33
N VAL A 14 -19.22 31.35 26.46
CA VAL A 14 -18.27 31.27 25.34
C VAL A 14 -18.83 30.37 24.23
N LEU A 15 -19.36 29.19 24.58
CA LEU A 15 -19.96 28.28 23.59
C LEU A 15 -21.14 28.93 22.86
N LYS A 16 -22.03 29.61 23.60
CA LYS A 16 -23.16 30.37 22.99
C LYS A 16 -22.67 31.43 22.01
N ALA A 17 -21.63 32.18 22.41
CA ALA A 17 -21.04 33.22 21.55
C ALA A 17 -20.42 32.64 20.28
N ILE A 18 -19.70 31.51 20.37
CA ILE A 18 -19.14 30.82 19.22
C ILE A 18 -20.24 30.39 18.25
N LEU A 19 -21.29 29.70 18.71
CA LEU A 19 -22.40 29.26 17.87
C LEU A 19 -23.14 30.44 17.21
N PHE A 20 -23.21 31.58 17.89
CA PHE A 20 -23.80 32.81 17.32
C PHE A 20 -22.89 33.43 16.25
N ALA A 21 -21.57 33.45 16.48
CA ALA A 21 -20.59 34.06 15.58
C ALA A 21 -20.23 33.20 14.36
N LEU A 22 -20.50 31.91 14.41
CA LEU A 22 -20.11 30.95 13.36
C LEU A 22 -20.55 31.39 11.96
N PRO A 23 -21.81 31.79 11.67
CA PRO A 23 -22.22 32.24 10.35
C PRO A 23 -21.48 33.47 9.85
N VAL A 24 -21.14 34.38 10.76
CA VAL A 24 -20.38 35.59 10.40
C VAL A 24 -18.96 35.18 9.93
N ALA A 25 -18.31 34.29 10.67
CA ALA A 25 -16.99 33.79 10.30
C ALA A 25 -17.05 33.05 8.94
N MET A 26 -18.02 32.16 8.74
CA MET A 26 -18.20 31.40 7.50
C MET A 26 -18.47 32.33 6.30
N ASN A 27 -19.33 33.33 6.43
CA ASN A 27 -19.61 34.28 5.35
C ASN A 27 -18.41 35.19 5.04
N ARG A 28 -17.61 35.57 6.05
CA ARG A 28 -16.34 36.28 5.82
C ARG A 28 -15.34 35.45 5.05
N THR A 29 -15.24 34.18 5.39
CA THR A 29 -14.39 33.21 4.64
C THR A 29 -14.88 33.05 3.19
N ALA A 30 -16.18 32.91 2.95
CA ALA A 30 -16.77 32.85 1.62
C ALA A 30 -16.55 34.13 0.78
N ALA A 31 -16.53 35.30 1.43
CA ALA A 31 -16.24 36.56 0.75
C ALA A 31 -14.79 36.66 0.27
N ARG A 32 -13.85 36.07 1.01
CA ARG A 32 -12.41 36.13 0.74
C ARG A 32 -11.89 34.98 -0.15
N ILE A 33 -12.53 33.83 -0.08
CA ILE A 33 -12.00 32.59 -0.67
C ILE A 33 -12.99 32.02 -1.69
N PRO A 34 -12.68 32.14 -3.01
CA PRO A 34 -13.55 31.67 -4.08
C PRO A 34 -13.94 30.18 -3.95
N ALA A 35 -12.98 29.30 -3.64
CA ALA A 35 -13.23 27.86 -3.49
C ALA A 35 -14.25 27.57 -2.37
N PHE A 36 -14.18 28.28 -1.26
CA PHE A 36 -15.15 28.13 -0.17
C PHE A 36 -16.54 28.69 -0.55
N ARG A 37 -16.57 29.78 -1.29
CA ARG A 37 -17.81 30.33 -1.85
C ARG A 37 -18.51 29.35 -2.79
N GLU A 38 -17.77 28.73 -3.69
CA GLU A 38 -18.32 27.70 -4.60
C GLU A 38 -18.79 26.46 -3.83
N ARG A 39 -18.07 26.08 -2.77
CA ARG A 39 -18.49 25.01 -1.87
C ARG A 39 -19.88 25.24 -1.29
N LEU A 40 -20.14 26.45 -0.80
CA LEU A 40 -21.43 26.80 -0.20
C LEU A 40 -22.59 26.82 -1.20
N LYS A 41 -22.33 27.01 -2.48
CA LYS A 41 -23.35 26.98 -3.54
C LYS A 41 -23.76 25.56 -3.92
N GLN A 42 -22.99 24.56 -3.53
CA GLN A 42 -23.23 23.16 -3.94
C GLN A 42 -24.48 22.57 -3.32
N ARG A 43 -24.84 22.99 -2.10
CA ARG A 43 -25.96 22.43 -1.36
C ARG A 43 -26.60 23.44 -0.41
N ASP A 44 -27.92 23.39 -0.32
CA ASP A 44 -28.68 23.94 0.78
C ASP A 44 -28.77 22.89 1.89
N LEU A 45 -28.57 23.29 3.15
CA LEU A 45 -28.53 22.40 4.30
C LEU A 45 -29.04 23.09 5.56
N ILE A 46 -29.79 22.35 6.38
CA ILE A 46 -30.16 22.73 7.73
C ILE A 46 -29.45 21.80 8.70
N ALA A 47 -28.52 22.33 9.48
CA ALA A 47 -27.79 21.60 10.50
C ALA A 47 -28.08 22.14 11.89
N TRP A 48 -28.01 21.30 12.91
CA TRP A 48 -28.04 21.67 14.31
C TRP A 48 -26.71 21.37 14.98
N ILE A 49 -26.20 22.31 15.78
CA ILE A 49 -24.96 22.11 16.55
C ILE A 49 -25.29 22.41 18.01
N GLY A 50 -25.02 21.47 18.90
CA GLY A 50 -25.31 21.71 20.33
C GLY A 50 -24.94 20.57 21.26
N LEU A 51 -25.38 20.72 22.51
CA LEU A 51 -25.14 19.73 23.57
C LEU A 51 -26.21 18.64 23.58
N GLN A 52 -25.83 17.48 24.01
CA GLN A 52 -26.70 16.31 24.12
C GLN A 52 -27.92 16.56 25.02
N ASP A 53 -27.78 17.40 26.07
CA ASP A 53 -28.86 17.75 26.98
C ASP A 53 -29.81 18.83 26.41
N GLY A 54 -29.56 19.33 25.21
CA GLY A 54 -30.32 20.37 24.54
C GLY A 54 -30.20 21.75 25.19
N SER A 55 -29.47 21.93 26.28
CA SER A 55 -29.36 23.20 27.03
C SER A 55 -28.65 24.30 26.27
N ILE A 56 -27.83 23.96 25.30
CA ILE A 56 -27.19 24.91 24.37
C ILE A 56 -27.19 24.23 22.99
N GLY A 57 -27.77 24.93 22.02
CA GLY A 57 -27.78 24.46 20.63
C GLY A 57 -28.31 25.56 19.70
N ARG A 58 -27.98 25.40 18.41
CA ARG A 58 -28.38 26.38 17.41
C ARG A 58 -28.49 25.73 16.05
N ILE A 59 -29.50 26.14 15.27
CA ILE A 59 -29.60 25.77 13.86
C ILE A 59 -28.67 26.67 13.06
N VAL A 60 -27.94 26.03 12.16
CA VAL A 60 -27.09 26.66 11.14
C VAL A 60 -27.64 26.26 9.78
N GLU A 61 -27.99 27.22 8.95
CA GLU A 61 -28.52 27.00 7.62
C GLU A 61 -27.51 27.43 6.56
N VAL A 62 -27.27 26.61 5.59
CA VAL A 62 -26.63 26.99 4.33
C VAL A 62 -27.74 27.12 3.31
N ARG A 63 -27.93 28.32 2.78
CA ARG A 63 -28.97 28.57 1.77
C ARG A 63 -28.47 29.56 0.73
N SER A 64 -28.54 29.16 -0.52
CA SER A 64 -28.05 29.95 -1.67
C SER A 64 -26.63 30.48 -1.49
N GLY A 65 -25.72 29.63 -0.98
CA GLY A 65 -24.31 29.96 -0.77
C GLY A 65 -24.01 30.87 0.42
N LYS A 66 -24.93 31.04 1.35
CA LYS A 66 -24.76 31.86 2.55
C LYS A 66 -25.09 31.07 3.81
N PHE A 67 -24.31 31.29 4.86
CA PHE A 67 -24.60 30.78 6.19
C PHE A 67 -25.54 31.76 6.95
N ARG A 68 -26.51 31.14 7.64
CA ARG A 68 -27.38 31.83 8.59
C ARG A 68 -27.49 30.99 9.85
N SER A 69 -27.89 31.61 10.97
CA SER A 69 -28.24 30.83 12.17
C SER A 69 -29.48 31.39 12.85
N ARG A 70 -30.23 30.48 13.45
CA ARG A 70 -31.41 30.79 14.25
C ARG A 70 -31.52 29.87 15.47
N SER A 71 -32.37 30.21 16.39
CA SER A 71 -32.76 29.31 17.46
C SER A 71 -33.63 28.17 16.86
N GLY A 72 -33.55 26.98 17.41
CA GLY A 72 -34.32 25.83 17.00
C GLY A 72 -33.83 24.55 17.61
N ALA A 73 -34.59 23.48 17.48
CA ALA A 73 -34.34 22.17 18.02
C ALA A 73 -33.61 21.25 16.99
N ALA A 74 -32.92 20.24 17.48
CA ALA A 74 -32.23 19.27 16.62
C ALA A 74 -33.18 18.54 15.65
N ALA A 75 -34.43 18.33 16.03
CA ALA A 75 -35.44 17.70 15.21
C ALA A 75 -35.82 18.48 13.92
N GLU A 76 -35.49 19.78 13.85
CA GLU A 76 -35.70 20.62 12.67
C GLU A 76 -34.56 20.49 11.64
N ALA A 77 -33.49 19.81 11.97
CA ALA A 77 -32.28 19.77 11.18
C ALA A 77 -32.16 18.46 10.39
N GLN A 78 -31.58 18.54 9.20
CA GLN A 78 -31.20 17.37 8.40
C GLN A 78 -29.94 16.68 8.93
N VAL A 79 -29.05 17.47 9.56
CA VAL A 79 -27.82 16.99 10.19
C VAL A 79 -27.74 17.55 11.59
N ALA A 80 -27.42 16.73 12.59
CA ALA A 80 -27.11 17.22 13.93
C ALA A 80 -25.69 16.81 14.34
N MET A 81 -24.95 17.79 14.89
CA MET A 81 -23.65 17.61 15.53
C MET A 81 -23.83 17.81 17.04
N VAL A 82 -23.72 16.73 17.78
CA VAL A 82 -24.07 16.64 19.18
C VAL A 82 -22.81 16.42 20.02
N PHE A 83 -22.64 17.22 21.06
CA PHE A 83 -21.54 17.12 22.02
C PHE A 83 -22.04 16.70 23.39
N LYS A 84 -21.32 15.84 24.07
CA LYS A 84 -21.65 15.35 25.40
C LYS A 84 -21.71 16.47 26.45
N ASP A 85 -20.76 17.41 26.36
CA ASP A 85 -20.61 18.51 27.32
C ASP A 85 -19.94 19.73 26.69
N VAL A 86 -19.94 20.85 27.44
CA VAL A 86 -19.39 22.14 27.01
C VAL A 86 -17.89 22.06 26.72
N ALA A 87 -17.14 21.30 27.48
CA ALA A 87 -15.69 21.18 27.28
C ALA A 87 -15.38 20.51 25.94
N THR A 88 -16.09 19.44 25.62
CA THR A 88 -15.99 18.75 24.34
C THR A 88 -16.39 19.65 23.17
N ALA A 89 -17.49 20.40 23.31
CA ALA A 89 -17.94 21.32 22.27
C ALA A 89 -16.92 22.46 22.04
N LEU A 90 -16.34 23.05 23.08
CA LEU A 90 -15.29 24.04 22.94
C LEU A 90 -14.03 23.48 22.30
N GLN A 91 -13.58 22.29 22.70
CA GLN A 91 -12.44 21.62 22.03
C GLN A 91 -12.65 21.42 20.54
N ALA A 92 -13.89 21.14 20.11
CA ALA A 92 -14.22 20.87 18.73
C ALA A 92 -14.49 22.13 17.88
N LEU A 93 -14.91 23.25 18.51
CA LEU A 93 -15.38 24.44 17.80
C LEU A 93 -14.48 25.68 17.96
N MET A 94 -13.48 25.64 18.86
CA MET A 94 -12.53 26.74 19.02
C MET A 94 -11.55 26.83 17.86
N PRO A 95 -11.14 28.04 17.46
CA PRO A 95 -9.98 28.23 16.59
C PRO A 95 -8.73 27.51 17.19
N ASN A 96 -7.87 26.94 16.35
CA ASN A 96 -6.68 26.19 16.76
C ASN A 96 -6.95 24.85 17.47
N ARG A 97 -8.13 24.26 17.29
CA ARG A 97 -8.41 22.91 17.75
C ARG A 97 -7.43 21.89 17.13
N LYS A 98 -7.03 20.91 17.94
CA LYS A 98 -6.25 19.79 17.43
C LYS A 98 -7.19 18.75 16.81
N GLN A 99 -6.90 18.31 15.61
CA GLN A 99 -7.69 17.27 14.94
C GLN A 99 -7.66 15.94 15.73
N SER A 100 -6.57 15.67 16.46
CA SER A 100 -6.47 14.57 17.40
C SER A 100 -7.56 14.59 18.48
N ASP A 101 -7.92 15.77 18.97
CA ASP A 101 -8.94 15.93 20.02
C ASP A 101 -10.33 15.62 19.48
N ILE A 102 -10.62 16.02 18.24
CA ILE A 102 -11.89 15.69 17.56
C ILE A 102 -12.01 14.18 17.38
N ILE A 103 -10.97 13.52 16.87
CA ILE A 103 -10.93 12.07 16.68
C ILE A 103 -11.05 11.35 18.03
N HIS A 104 -10.34 11.81 19.06
CA HIS A 104 -10.43 11.24 20.40
C HIS A 104 -11.84 11.36 20.99
N ASN A 105 -12.47 12.53 20.84
CA ASN A 105 -13.83 12.76 21.32
C ASN A 105 -14.88 11.92 20.58
N ALA A 106 -14.72 11.75 19.26
CA ALA A 106 -15.59 10.88 18.48
C ALA A 106 -15.43 9.40 18.87
N LYS A 107 -14.20 8.91 19.00
CA LYS A 107 -13.91 7.53 19.44
C LYS A 107 -14.43 7.19 20.85
N ASN A 108 -14.49 8.19 21.72
CA ASN A 108 -14.98 8.02 23.10
C ASN A 108 -16.46 8.40 23.26
N PHE A 109 -17.21 8.50 22.18
CA PHE A 109 -18.63 8.86 22.15
C PHE A 109 -18.97 10.17 22.87
N LYS A 110 -18.01 11.09 22.94
CA LYS A 110 -18.21 12.44 23.47
C LYS A 110 -18.77 13.41 22.44
N MET A 111 -18.70 13.01 21.18
CA MET A 111 -19.24 13.73 20.02
C MET A 111 -19.87 12.73 19.07
N SER A 112 -21.05 13.07 18.55
CA SER A 112 -21.75 12.27 17.53
C SER A 112 -22.34 13.18 16.46
N THR A 113 -22.57 12.59 15.29
CA THR A 113 -23.28 13.23 14.18
C THR A 113 -24.42 12.33 13.74
N THR A 114 -25.56 12.91 13.41
CA THR A 114 -26.74 12.19 12.90
C THR A 114 -27.26 12.88 11.64
N GLY A 115 -27.86 12.10 10.74
CA GLY A 115 -28.39 12.56 9.45
C GLY A 115 -27.87 11.69 8.30
N PRO A 116 -28.30 11.96 7.05
CA PRO A 116 -27.78 11.28 5.86
C PRO A 116 -26.26 11.44 5.75
N ASP A 117 -25.55 10.35 5.49
CA ASP A 117 -24.06 10.31 5.52
C ASP A 117 -23.43 11.34 4.58
N ASP A 118 -23.98 11.53 3.40
CA ASP A 118 -23.47 12.50 2.42
C ASP A 118 -23.60 13.95 2.91
N LEU A 119 -24.68 14.27 3.63
CA LEU A 119 -24.88 15.58 4.22
C LEU A 119 -24.00 15.79 5.45
N VAL A 120 -23.85 14.79 6.29
CA VAL A 120 -22.95 14.83 7.46
C VAL A 120 -21.51 15.07 7.01
N VAL A 121 -21.03 14.29 6.03
CA VAL A 121 -19.68 14.44 5.48
C VAL A 121 -19.51 15.81 4.82
N TRP A 122 -20.48 16.25 4.03
CA TRP A 122 -20.42 17.55 3.39
C TRP A 122 -20.33 18.69 4.41
N PHE A 123 -21.14 18.65 5.47
CA PHE A 123 -21.19 19.67 6.50
C PHE A 123 -19.91 19.70 7.34
N ALA A 124 -19.44 18.56 7.83
CA ALA A 124 -18.19 18.44 8.59
C ALA A 124 -16.99 18.94 7.77
N HIS A 125 -16.92 18.57 6.50
CA HIS A 125 -15.87 19.06 5.60
C HIS A 125 -15.98 20.57 5.36
N THR A 126 -17.20 21.12 5.25
CA THR A 126 -17.43 22.56 5.07
C THR A 126 -16.99 23.34 6.30
N LEU A 127 -17.26 22.84 7.51
CA LEU A 127 -16.77 23.46 8.76
C LEU A 127 -15.23 23.43 8.82
N ASN A 128 -14.61 22.32 8.47
CA ASN A 128 -13.15 22.22 8.41
C ASN A 128 -12.54 23.15 7.35
N MET A 129 -13.15 23.20 6.18
CA MET A 129 -12.67 24.04 5.09
C MET A 129 -12.70 25.53 5.43
N SER A 130 -13.62 25.97 6.28
CA SER A 130 -13.70 27.38 6.72
C SER A 130 -12.48 27.84 7.50
N GLU A 131 -11.79 26.93 8.17
CA GLU A 131 -10.60 27.24 8.97
C GLU A 131 -9.31 27.09 8.15
N THR A 132 -9.31 26.14 7.24
CA THR A 132 -8.14 25.84 6.38
C THR A 132 -8.13 26.67 5.10
N ALA A 133 -9.30 27.17 4.69
CA ALA A 133 -9.47 27.97 3.50
C ALA A 133 -8.87 29.39 3.70
N GLY A 134 -7.60 29.53 3.49
CA GLY A 134 -6.88 30.81 3.65
C GLY A 134 -5.59 30.69 4.44
N LEU A 135 -5.37 29.54 5.07
CA LEU A 135 -4.01 29.17 5.47
C LEU A 135 -3.24 28.81 4.20
N PRO A 136 -2.03 29.30 4.02
CA PRO A 136 -1.20 28.78 2.95
C PRO A 136 -1.08 27.26 3.14
N MET A 137 -1.47 26.51 2.11
CA MET A 137 -1.40 25.02 2.13
C MET A 137 0.05 24.55 2.02
N GLY A 138 0.92 25.12 2.79
CA GLY A 138 2.34 24.82 2.85
C GLY A 138 3.00 25.70 3.88
N THR A 139 4.13 25.29 4.39
CA THR A 139 4.93 26.06 5.33
C THR A 139 5.71 27.13 4.55
N PRO A 140 5.54 28.44 4.83
CA PRO A 140 6.34 29.49 4.22
C PRO A 140 7.82 29.30 4.56
N MET A 141 8.69 29.43 3.55
CA MET A 141 10.14 29.31 3.70
C MET A 141 10.81 30.69 3.49
N PRO A 142 12.01 30.92 4.06
CA PRO A 142 12.72 32.20 3.95
C PRO A 142 13.02 32.61 2.51
N ASP A 143 13.14 31.67 1.57
CA ASP A 143 13.37 31.92 0.14
C ASP A 143 12.09 32.32 -0.63
N GLY A 144 10.98 32.48 0.06
CA GLY A 144 9.67 32.79 -0.50
C GLY A 144 8.97 31.58 -1.15
N SER A 145 9.50 30.38 -1.01
CA SER A 145 8.81 29.16 -1.40
C SER A 145 7.84 28.69 -0.32
N LEU A 146 6.91 27.80 -0.71
CA LEU A 146 6.05 27.04 0.20
C LEU A 146 6.55 25.60 0.24
N ARG A 147 6.77 25.06 1.44
CA ARG A 147 7.14 23.66 1.67
C ARG A 147 5.89 22.83 1.96
N TYR A 148 5.71 21.79 1.16
CA TYR A 148 4.66 20.78 1.32
C TYR A 148 5.26 19.45 1.73
N THR A 149 4.45 18.62 2.39
CA THR A 149 4.81 17.24 2.69
C THR A 149 4.01 16.30 1.79
N THR A 150 4.63 15.28 1.24
CA THR A 150 3.97 14.25 0.46
C THR A 150 4.54 12.88 0.76
N CYS A 151 3.77 11.84 0.45
CA CYS A 151 4.20 10.45 0.51
C CYS A 151 4.27 9.85 -0.88
N THR A 152 5.34 9.11 -1.14
CA THR A 152 5.58 8.44 -2.42
C THR A 152 5.99 6.99 -2.16
N ASN A 153 5.99 6.18 -3.20
CA ASN A 153 6.49 4.80 -3.08
C ASN A 153 8.01 4.71 -2.82
N GLY A 154 8.72 5.83 -2.84
CA GLY A 154 10.14 5.92 -2.46
C GLY A 154 10.36 6.55 -1.09
N GLY A 155 9.29 6.81 -0.34
CA GLY A 155 9.35 7.42 0.99
C GLY A 155 8.66 8.80 1.07
N PRO A 156 8.58 9.36 2.29
CA PRO A 156 8.01 10.67 2.54
C PRO A 156 8.98 11.78 2.16
N LEU A 157 8.45 12.87 1.59
CA LEU A 157 9.24 13.95 0.99
C LEU A 157 8.73 15.33 1.41
N PHE A 158 9.64 16.30 1.45
CA PHE A 158 9.33 17.70 1.35
C PHE A 158 9.38 18.15 -0.12
N VAL A 159 8.38 18.91 -0.54
CA VAL A 159 8.28 19.50 -1.88
C VAL A 159 8.22 21.01 -1.74
N TYR A 160 9.14 21.72 -2.34
CA TYR A 160 9.22 23.18 -2.29
C TYR A 160 8.70 23.76 -3.59
N VAL A 161 7.71 24.67 -3.45
CA VAL A 161 7.01 25.28 -4.58
C VAL A 161 7.11 26.79 -4.49
N LYS A 162 7.43 27.43 -5.61
CA LYS A 162 7.41 28.88 -5.76
C LYS A 162 6.78 29.25 -7.10
N ASP A 163 5.90 30.23 -7.11
CA ASP A 163 5.19 30.69 -8.30
C ASP A 163 4.53 29.55 -9.09
N GLY A 164 3.91 28.60 -8.37
CA GLY A 164 3.25 27.44 -8.96
C GLY A 164 4.18 26.37 -9.54
N ARG A 165 5.51 26.45 -9.36
CA ARG A 165 6.49 25.49 -9.87
C ARG A 165 7.25 24.81 -8.74
N ILE A 166 7.50 23.52 -8.89
CA ILE A 166 8.37 22.76 -7.98
C ILE A 166 9.80 23.22 -8.17
N LEU A 167 10.41 23.76 -7.11
CA LEU A 167 11.82 24.12 -7.11
C LEU A 167 12.70 22.91 -6.86
N ARG A 168 12.43 22.19 -5.77
CA ARG A 168 13.19 21.02 -5.32
C ARG A 168 12.30 20.06 -4.53
N VAL A 169 12.79 18.85 -4.40
CA VAL A 169 12.26 17.79 -3.57
C VAL A 169 13.39 17.31 -2.65
N THR A 170 13.10 17.13 -1.36
CA THR A 170 14.08 16.64 -0.38
C THR A 170 13.46 15.58 0.52
N PRO A 171 14.26 14.72 1.15
CA PRO A 171 13.76 13.90 2.25
C PRO A 171 13.14 14.77 3.35
N ILE A 172 12.25 14.19 4.16
CA ILE A 172 11.79 14.83 5.38
C ILE A 172 12.98 14.94 6.35
N GLU A 173 13.08 16.07 7.02
CA GLU A 173 14.04 16.33 8.08
C GLU A 173 13.26 16.76 9.33
N PHE A 174 13.46 16.03 10.41
CA PHE A 174 12.83 16.27 11.70
C PHE A 174 13.67 17.27 12.51
N ASP A 175 13.02 18.15 13.24
CA ASP A 175 13.65 19.15 14.08
C ASP A 175 13.35 18.95 15.58
N ASP A 176 13.78 19.86 16.43
CA ASP A 176 13.61 19.72 17.87
C ASP A 176 12.17 19.91 18.36
N ALA A 177 11.28 20.39 17.49
CA ALA A 177 9.85 20.48 17.77
C ALA A 177 9.14 19.12 17.52
N ASP A 178 9.77 18.22 16.78
CA ASP A 178 9.25 16.89 16.56
C ASP A 178 9.48 15.99 17.78
N PRO A 179 8.64 14.97 18.01
CA PRO A 179 8.89 13.99 19.06
C PRO A 179 10.27 13.33 18.92
N SER A 180 10.89 13.01 20.05
CA SER A 180 12.14 12.27 20.05
C SER A 180 11.96 10.87 19.46
N THR A 181 12.94 10.42 18.69
CA THR A 181 12.96 9.07 18.14
C THR A 181 13.30 8.03 19.22
N TRP A 182 13.09 6.77 18.89
CA TRP A 182 13.47 5.66 19.75
C TRP A 182 14.99 5.41 19.73
N THR A 183 15.47 4.73 20.76
CA THR A 183 16.88 4.32 20.90
C THR A 183 16.93 2.85 21.27
N ILE A 184 17.76 2.09 20.58
CA ILE A 184 18.13 0.72 20.94
C ILE A 184 19.48 0.74 21.64
N GLU A 185 19.57 0.02 22.75
CA GLU A 185 20.86 -0.26 23.40
C GLU A 185 21.21 -1.73 23.21
N ALA A 186 22.30 -2.00 22.52
CA ALA A 186 22.77 -3.34 22.19
C ALA A 186 24.29 -3.43 22.33
N ARG A 187 24.77 -4.44 23.02
CA ARG A 187 26.21 -4.74 23.20
C ARG A 187 27.03 -3.53 23.64
N GLY A 188 26.46 -2.73 24.57
CA GLY A 188 27.15 -1.54 25.14
C GLY A 188 27.12 -0.30 24.24
N ARG A 189 26.41 -0.32 23.12
CA ARG A 189 26.25 0.82 22.22
C ARG A 189 24.82 1.25 22.14
N LYS A 190 24.59 2.53 21.77
CA LYS A 190 23.26 3.13 21.58
C LYS A 190 23.09 3.51 20.11
N PHE A 191 21.95 3.15 19.56
CA PHE A 191 21.60 3.39 18.18
C PHE A 191 20.24 4.08 18.10
N SER A 192 20.18 5.14 17.32
CA SER A 192 18.92 5.87 17.04
C SER A 192 18.82 6.13 15.56
N PRO A 193 17.61 6.16 15.00
CA PRO A 193 17.40 6.54 13.60
C PRO A 193 17.94 7.95 13.34
N PRO A 194 18.40 8.22 12.10
CA PRO A 194 18.79 9.57 11.72
C PRO A 194 17.56 10.48 11.69
N ARG A 195 17.73 11.76 11.98
CA ARG A 195 16.65 12.76 11.90
C ARG A 195 16.22 13.09 10.48
N ARG A 196 16.98 12.68 9.49
CA ARG A 196 16.68 12.86 8.08
C ARG A 196 16.20 11.53 7.49
N GLY A 197 15.00 11.53 6.87
CA GLY A 197 14.44 10.35 6.23
C GLY A 197 15.33 9.86 5.08
N LEU A 198 15.42 8.56 4.93
CA LEU A 198 16.20 7.89 3.89
C LEU A 198 15.26 7.44 2.78
N VAL A 199 15.18 8.22 1.73
CA VAL A 199 14.28 7.96 0.60
C VAL A 199 15.00 7.33 -0.57
N ALA A 200 14.27 6.61 -1.40
CA ALA A 200 14.80 6.07 -2.64
C ALA A 200 15.24 7.19 -3.59
N PRO A 201 16.35 7.04 -4.31
CA PRO A 201 16.85 8.06 -5.25
C PRO A 201 15.80 8.48 -6.28
N HIS A 202 14.97 7.56 -6.79
CA HIS A 202 13.92 7.88 -7.75
C HIS A 202 12.87 8.85 -7.18
N ALA A 203 12.61 8.82 -5.87
CA ALA A 203 11.69 9.76 -5.24
C ALA A 203 12.16 11.21 -5.35
N LEU A 204 13.47 11.43 -5.29
CA LEU A 204 14.06 12.76 -5.41
C LEU A 204 13.97 13.31 -6.85
N THR A 205 13.78 12.44 -7.84
CA THR A 205 13.68 12.81 -9.26
C THR A 205 12.24 12.96 -9.77
N LEU A 206 11.23 12.79 -8.92
CA LEU A 206 9.81 12.89 -9.28
C LEU A 206 9.43 14.23 -9.91
N LYS A 207 10.16 15.31 -9.62
CA LYS A 207 10.00 16.59 -10.30
C LYS A 207 10.13 16.44 -11.82
N SER A 208 11.04 15.60 -12.28
CA SER A 208 11.26 15.35 -13.73
C SER A 208 10.04 14.70 -14.38
N LEU A 209 9.30 13.87 -13.65
CA LEU A 209 8.04 13.30 -14.13
C LEU A 209 7.00 14.38 -14.38
N VAL A 210 6.85 15.33 -13.46
CA VAL A 210 5.84 16.38 -13.53
C VAL A 210 6.03 17.25 -14.78
N TYR A 211 7.28 17.55 -15.11
CA TYR A 211 7.62 18.49 -16.20
C TYR A 211 8.11 17.80 -17.48
N SER A 212 8.00 16.49 -17.58
CA SER A 212 8.37 15.77 -18.80
C SER A 212 7.44 16.14 -19.96
N ASP A 213 8.01 16.36 -21.10
CA ASP A 213 7.32 16.59 -22.39
C ASP A 213 6.68 15.29 -22.94
N LYS A 214 7.12 14.13 -22.42
CA LYS A 214 6.60 12.81 -22.81
C LYS A 214 5.34 12.40 -22.05
N ARG A 215 4.87 13.23 -21.12
CA ARG A 215 3.64 12.96 -20.38
C ARG A 215 2.42 13.08 -21.27
N ILE A 216 1.44 12.20 -21.01
CA ILE A 216 0.10 12.36 -21.56
C ILE A 216 -0.61 13.45 -20.75
N LEU A 217 -0.93 14.56 -21.36
CA LEU A 217 -1.55 15.73 -20.72
C LEU A 217 -3.05 15.85 -21.00
N TYR A 218 -3.53 15.18 -22.03
CA TYR A 218 -4.91 15.29 -22.54
C TYR A 218 -5.48 13.91 -22.78
N PRO A 219 -6.81 13.72 -22.70
CA PRO A 219 -7.45 12.49 -23.16
C PRO A 219 -7.14 12.23 -24.63
N MET A 220 -6.86 10.96 -24.94
CA MET A 220 -6.48 10.53 -26.27
C MET A 220 -7.40 9.41 -26.73
N LYS A 221 -7.79 9.44 -28.01
CA LYS A 221 -8.54 8.39 -28.67
C LYS A 221 -7.71 7.79 -29.81
N ARG A 222 -7.72 6.48 -29.94
CA ARG A 222 -7.09 5.78 -31.05
C ARG A 222 -7.77 6.18 -32.37
N VAL A 223 -6.98 6.52 -33.39
CA VAL A 223 -7.47 7.17 -34.62
C VAL A 223 -8.48 6.32 -35.40
N ASP A 224 -8.36 5.02 -35.37
CA ASP A 224 -9.20 4.05 -36.08
C ASP A 224 -10.19 3.32 -35.16
N PHE A 225 -10.47 3.87 -33.98
CA PHE A 225 -11.51 3.40 -33.07
C PHE A 225 -12.77 4.27 -33.19
N ASP A 226 -13.89 3.65 -33.59
CA ASP A 226 -15.21 4.28 -33.54
C ASP A 226 -16.10 3.50 -32.55
N PRO A 227 -16.57 4.11 -31.44
CA PRO A 227 -17.46 3.45 -30.49
C PRO A 227 -18.81 3.03 -31.09
N ASN A 228 -19.26 3.69 -32.18
CA ASN A 228 -20.50 3.42 -32.85
C ASN A 228 -20.32 2.65 -34.18
N GLY A 229 -19.11 2.37 -34.57
CA GLY A 229 -18.75 1.73 -35.85
C GLY A 229 -17.66 0.65 -35.65
N GLU A 230 -16.65 0.73 -36.50
CA GLU A 230 -15.54 -0.23 -36.47
C GLU A 230 -14.59 0.03 -35.29
N ARG A 231 -14.34 -1.01 -34.53
CA ARG A 231 -13.52 -0.94 -33.31
C ARG A 231 -12.04 -1.27 -33.55
N ASN A 232 -11.75 -2.01 -34.61
CA ASN A 232 -10.41 -2.35 -35.08
C ASN A 232 -9.45 -2.85 -33.97
N PRO A 233 -9.81 -3.85 -33.17
CA PRO A 233 -8.96 -4.31 -32.06
C PRO A 233 -7.61 -4.83 -32.53
N GLN A 234 -7.48 -5.39 -33.73
CA GLN A 234 -6.24 -5.89 -34.34
C GLN A 234 -5.18 -4.80 -34.52
N ASN A 235 -5.58 -3.54 -34.50
CA ASN A 235 -4.71 -2.38 -34.68
C ASN A 235 -4.21 -1.80 -33.36
N ARG A 236 -4.64 -2.31 -32.20
CA ARG A 236 -4.14 -1.87 -30.90
C ARG A 236 -2.65 -2.11 -30.79
N GLY A 237 -1.91 -1.11 -30.31
CA GLY A 237 -0.45 -1.09 -30.28
C GLY A 237 0.23 -0.80 -31.64
N LYS A 238 -0.54 -0.44 -32.68
CA LYS A 238 -0.04 -0.09 -34.02
C LYS A 238 -0.52 1.29 -34.46
N SER A 239 -1.78 1.63 -34.14
CA SER A 239 -2.42 2.88 -34.55
C SER A 239 -1.90 4.07 -33.72
N GLY A 240 -2.00 5.27 -34.31
CA GLY A 240 -1.78 6.53 -33.63
C GLY A 240 -2.97 6.96 -32.76
N TYR A 241 -2.82 8.12 -32.14
CA TYR A 241 -3.80 8.72 -31.26
C TYR A 241 -4.10 10.16 -31.62
N VAL A 242 -5.33 10.61 -31.41
CA VAL A 242 -5.74 12.01 -31.50
C VAL A 242 -6.21 12.50 -30.13
N ARG A 243 -5.93 13.76 -29.84
CA ARG A 243 -6.44 14.44 -28.64
C ARG A 243 -7.94 14.63 -28.76
N ILE A 244 -8.67 14.36 -27.70
CA ILE A 244 -10.11 14.62 -27.54
C ILE A 244 -10.36 15.44 -26.27
N SER A 245 -11.57 15.95 -26.09
CA SER A 245 -11.97 16.62 -24.86
C SER A 245 -12.22 15.63 -23.72
N TRP A 246 -12.19 16.12 -22.48
CA TRP A 246 -12.59 15.29 -21.32
C TRP A 246 -14.06 14.86 -21.39
N ASP A 247 -14.94 15.74 -21.84
CA ASP A 247 -16.38 15.43 -21.96
C ASP A 247 -16.59 14.30 -22.98
N GLU A 248 -15.94 14.37 -24.16
CA GLU A 248 -15.97 13.31 -25.14
C GLU A 248 -15.41 11.99 -24.60
N ALA A 249 -14.26 12.02 -23.93
CA ALA A 249 -13.62 10.83 -23.39
C ALA A 249 -14.49 10.16 -22.31
N LEU A 250 -15.03 10.94 -21.38
CA LEU A 250 -15.88 10.43 -20.30
C LEU A 250 -17.21 9.91 -20.81
N ASP A 251 -17.79 10.56 -21.81
CA ASP A 251 -18.99 10.12 -22.49
C ASP A 251 -18.82 8.76 -23.17
N ILE A 252 -17.72 8.59 -23.92
CA ILE A 252 -17.39 7.32 -24.57
C ILE A 252 -17.23 6.21 -23.49
N VAL A 253 -16.43 6.46 -22.45
CA VAL A 253 -16.19 5.47 -21.40
C VAL A 253 -17.47 5.09 -20.66
N ALA A 254 -18.31 6.07 -20.29
CA ALA A 254 -19.57 5.82 -19.61
C ALA A 254 -20.57 5.04 -20.49
N LYS A 255 -20.68 5.41 -21.77
CA LYS A 255 -21.54 4.70 -22.74
C LYS A 255 -21.07 3.26 -22.95
N GLU A 256 -19.75 3.03 -23.07
CA GLU A 256 -19.20 1.69 -23.23
C GLU A 256 -19.40 0.83 -21.98
N ILE A 257 -19.15 1.34 -20.76
CA ILE A 257 -19.46 0.62 -19.52
C ILE A 257 -20.93 0.18 -19.50
N ASN A 258 -21.85 1.09 -19.77
CA ASN A 258 -23.27 0.79 -19.79
C ASN A 258 -23.67 -0.18 -20.92
N ARG A 259 -23.03 -0.05 -22.09
CA ARG A 259 -23.27 -0.96 -23.22
C ARG A 259 -22.82 -2.38 -22.87
N GLN A 260 -21.62 -2.55 -22.33
CA GLN A 260 -21.08 -3.86 -21.93
C GLN A 260 -22.02 -4.56 -20.94
N LYS A 261 -22.47 -3.84 -19.92
CA LYS A 261 -23.43 -4.38 -18.93
C LYS A 261 -24.78 -4.78 -19.55
N ARG A 262 -25.29 -4.01 -20.52
CA ARG A 262 -26.56 -4.28 -21.16
C ARG A 262 -26.48 -5.40 -22.18
N VAL A 263 -25.41 -5.44 -22.99
CA VAL A 263 -25.29 -6.39 -24.11
C VAL A 263 -24.79 -7.75 -23.63
N HIS A 264 -23.75 -7.75 -22.77
CA HIS A 264 -23.11 -8.98 -22.35
C HIS A 264 -23.46 -9.41 -20.91
N GLY A 265 -23.93 -8.48 -20.08
CA GLY A 265 -24.33 -8.79 -18.72
C GLY A 265 -23.19 -8.72 -17.69
N PRO A 266 -23.41 -9.30 -16.49
CA PRO A 266 -22.45 -9.25 -15.42
C PRO A 266 -21.21 -10.09 -15.76
N GLY A 267 -20.03 -9.53 -15.45
CA GLY A 267 -18.75 -10.17 -15.73
C GLY A 267 -18.03 -9.64 -16.98
N ALA A 268 -18.71 -8.91 -17.85
CA ALA A 268 -18.15 -8.40 -19.11
C ALA A 268 -16.97 -7.42 -18.96
N ILE A 269 -16.86 -6.77 -17.82
CA ILE A 269 -15.84 -5.74 -17.55
C ILE A 269 -14.81 -6.29 -16.60
N THR A 270 -13.53 -6.01 -16.83
CA THR A 270 -12.47 -6.30 -15.88
C THR A 270 -11.58 -5.08 -15.61
N PHE A 271 -11.03 -5.01 -14.41
CA PHE A 271 -10.06 -4.02 -13.97
C PHE A 271 -8.77 -4.74 -13.55
N PRO A 272 -7.87 -5.08 -14.49
CA PRO A 272 -6.57 -5.62 -14.15
C PRO A 272 -5.76 -4.54 -13.45
N MET A 273 -5.66 -4.61 -12.14
CA MET A 273 -5.00 -3.60 -11.32
C MET A 273 -3.55 -3.96 -11.06
N SER A 274 -2.71 -2.95 -11.00
CA SER A 274 -1.34 -3.04 -10.52
C SER A 274 -1.20 -2.29 -9.22
N SER A 275 -0.43 -2.87 -8.31
CA SER A 275 -0.07 -2.23 -7.05
C SER A 275 1.18 -1.37 -7.19
N HIS A 276 1.51 -0.59 -6.17
CA HIS A 276 2.82 0.02 -5.90
C HIS A 276 3.22 1.24 -6.72
N HIS A 277 2.43 1.70 -7.67
CA HIS A 277 2.73 2.90 -8.44
C HIS A 277 2.07 4.17 -7.89
N GLN A 278 1.08 4.02 -7.04
CA GLN A 278 0.43 5.13 -6.33
C GLN A 278 0.21 4.79 -4.87
N TRP A 279 0.55 5.73 -4.00
CA TRP A 279 0.47 5.62 -2.56
C TRP A 279 -0.45 6.70 -2.01
N GLY A 280 -1.07 6.43 -0.88
CA GLY A 280 -2.05 7.30 -0.26
C GLY A 280 -3.41 6.65 -0.12
N ASN A 281 -4.26 7.20 0.74
CA ASN A 281 -5.56 6.63 1.07
C ASN A 281 -6.60 6.79 -0.04
N VAL A 282 -6.41 7.73 -0.95
CA VAL A 282 -7.30 7.98 -2.10
C VAL A 282 -6.76 7.33 -3.37
N GLY A 283 -5.49 7.58 -3.68
CA GLY A 283 -4.89 7.17 -4.96
C GLY A 283 -4.44 5.72 -5.04
N TYR A 284 -4.31 5.03 -3.92
CA TYR A 284 -3.97 3.61 -3.95
C TYR A 284 -5.06 2.79 -4.65
N TYR A 285 -4.66 1.79 -5.44
CA TYR A 285 -5.60 1.08 -6.32
C TYR A 285 -6.75 0.36 -5.58
N LEU A 286 -6.55 -0.05 -4.33
CA LEU A 286 -7.60 -0.64 -3.49
C LEU A 286 -8.50 0.42 -2.81
N SER A 287 -8.31 1.69 -3.10
CA SER A 287 -9.07 2.79 -2.52
C SER A 287 -10.18 3.30 -3.46
N ALA A 288 -10.08 4.52 -3.95
CA ALA A 288 -11.14 5.13 -4.77
C ALA A 288 -11.44 4.37 -6.06
N LEU A 289 -10.41 3.83 -6.72
CA LEU A 289 -10.63 3.01 -7.93
C LEU A 289 -11.42 1.74 -7.62
N MET A 290 -11.06 1.02 -6.54
CA MET A 290 -11.78 -0.19 -6.15
C MET A 290 -13.24 0.11 -5.80
N ARG A 291 -13.50 1.22 -5.13
CA ARG A 291 -14.88 1.68 -4.90
C ARG A 291 -15.62 1.89 -6.21
N PHE A 292 -15.03 2.58 -7.16
CA PHE A 292 -15.61 2.80 -8.49
C PHE A 292 -15.87 1.46 -9.21
N ALA A 293 -14.90 0.58 -9.26
CA ALA A 293 -15.01 -0.72 -9.90
C ALA A 293 -16.10 -1.60 -9.24
N ASN A 294 -16.16 -1.63 -7.91
CA ASN A 294 -17.16 -2.38 -7.16
C ASN A 294 -18.59 -1.88 -7.46
N LEU A 295 -18.80 -0.56 -7.57
CA LEU A 295 -20.10 0.01 -7.91
C LEU A 295 -20.52 -0.32 -9.35
N ILE A 296 -19.57 -0.45 -10.26
CA ILE A 296 -19.83 -0.91 -11.63
C ILE A 296 -20.17 -2.39 -11.65
N GLY A 297 -19.46 -3.22 -10.89
CA GLY A 297 -19.46 -4.67 -10.97
C GLY A 297 -18.52 -5.18 -12.08
N PHE A 298 -17.57 -6.05 -11.72
CA PHE A 298 -16.53 -6.48 -12.65
C PHE A 298 -16.02 -7.88 -12.35
N THR A 299 -15.53 -8.57 -13.37
CA THR A 299 -14.73 -9.79 -13.19
C THR A 299 -13.40 -9.44 -12.53
N ARG A 300 -13.15 -9.98 -11.35
CA ARG A 300 -11.95 -9.71 -10.57
C ARG A 300 -10.76 -10.45 -11.16
N VAL A 301 -9.65 -9.75 -11.29
CA VAL A 301 -8.35 -10.37 -11.55
C VAL A 301 -7.70 -10.68 -10.21
N ALA A 302 -7.67 -11.95 -9.85
CA ALA A 302 -7.08 -12.40 -8.61
C ALA A 302 -5.55 -12.35 -8.69
N ALA A 303 -4.91 -12.05 -7.58
CA ALA A 303 -3.47 -12.25 -7.46
C ALA A 303 -3.18 -13.76 -7.58
N ASN A 304 -2.02 -14.07 -8.09
CA ASN A 304 -1.47 -15.42 -8.09
C ASN A 304 0.04 -15.32 -7.92
N PRO A 305 0.76 -16.41 -7.61
CA PRO A 305 2.17 -16.34 -7.22
C PRO A 305 3.08 -15.93 -8.38
N ASP A 306 3.01 -14.69 -8.80
CA ASP A 306 3.77 -14.06 -9.87
C ASP A 306 4.73 -12.97 -9.40
N SER A 307 4.75 -12.69 -8.12
CA SER A 307 5.65 -11.76 -7.45
C SER A 307 6.24 -12.45 -6.21
N TRP A 308 6.26 -11.80 -5.07
CA TRP A 308 6.63 -12.39 -3.79
C TRP A 308 5.57 -13.36 -3.23
N GLU A 309 4.42 -13.44 -3.84
CA GLU A 309 3.37 -14.39 -3.49
C GLU A 309 3.83 -15.87 -3.61
N GLY A 310 4.85 -16.14 -4.41
CA GLY A 310 5.51 -17.46 -4.43
C GLY A 310 6.11 -17.84 -3.07
N TRP A 311 6.62 -16.87 -2.33
CA TRP A 311 7.04 -17.05 -0.95
C TRP A 311 5.89 -17.44 -0.04
N TYR A 312 4.76 -16.70 -0.08
CA TYR A 312 3.60 -17.03 0.76
C TYR A 312 3.05 -18.40 0.45
N TRP A 313 2.89 -18.69 -0.83
CA TRP A 313 2.35 -19.96 -1.28
C TRP A 313 3.18 -21.13 -0.72
N GLY A 314 4.49 -21.12 -0.91
CA GLY A 314 5.37 -22.14 -0.42
C GLY A 314 5.44 -22.21 1.10
N ALA A 315 5.65 -21.07 1.75
CA ALA A 315 5.77 -20.99 3.21
C ALA A 315 4.52 -21.46 3.94
N MET A 316 3.34 -21.17 3.41
CA MET A 316 2.06 -21.55 4.00
C MET A 316 1.88 -23.05 4.11
N HIS A 317 2.46 -23.84 3.20
CA HIS A 317 2.41 -25.30 3.26
C HIS A 317 3.11 -25.90 4.50
N HIS A 318 4.05 -25.16 5.08
CA HIS A 318 4.77 -25.59 6.29
C HIS A 318 4.45 -24.76 7.52
N PHE A 319 4.00 -23.53 7.36
CA PHE A 319 3.64 -22.66 8.48
C PHE A 319 2.14 -22.72 8.81
N GLY A 320 1.31 -23.11 7.86
CA GLY A 320 -0.14 -23.25 8.02
C GLY A 320 -0.93 -21.94 7.93
N ASN A 321 -0.26 -20.80 7.75
CA ASN A 321 -0.88 -19.49 7.61
C ASN A 321 -0.04 -18.57 6.72
N SER A 322 -0.66 -17.51 6.21
CA SER A 322 0.05 -16.48 5.45
C SER A 322 1.04 -15.73 6.35
N MET A 323 2.30 -15.72 5.97
CA MET A 323 3.33 -14.93 6.64
C MET A 323 3.26 -13.42 6.32
N ARG A 324 2.27 -13.00 5.52
CA ARG A 324 2.05 -11.59 5.20
C ARG A 324 1.18 -10.87 6.21
N VAL A 325 0.13 -11.53 6.66
CA VAL A 325 -0.93 -10.92 7.46
C VAL A 325 -1.26 -11.83 8.63
N GLY A 326 -1.32 -11.28 9.81
CA GLY A 326 -1.74 -12.01 11.00
C GLY A 326 -0.66 -12.87 11.65
N VAL A 327 0.60 -12.73 11.25
CA VAL A 327 1.75 -13.40 11.88
C VAL A 327 2.78 -12.36 12.35
N PRO A 328 2.47 -11.57 13.36
CA PRO A 328 3.42 -10.55 13.88
C PRO A 328 4.71 -11.16 14.37
N ALA A 329 4.63 -12.33 14.98
CA ALA A 329 5.77 -13.02 15.57
C ALA A 329 6.67 -13.75 14.55
N GLY A 330 6.30 -13.77 13.27
CA GLY A 330 7.11 -14.38 12.21
C GLY A 330 8.35 -13.58 11.85
N TYR A 331 8.41 -12.31 12.23
CA TYR A 331 9.48 -11.39 11.88
C TYR A 331 10.17 -10.89 13.14
N GLY A 332 11.49 -10.99 13.16
CA GLY A 332 12.28 -10.53 14.26
C GLY A 332 12.40 -9.02 14.34
N GLY A 333 12.39 -8.49 15.54
CA GLY A 333 12.63 -7.11 15.82
C GLY A 333 14.09 -6.71 15.59
N VAL A 334 14.32 -5.46 15.23
CA VAL A 334 15.68 -4.90 15.09
C VAL A 334 16.45 -5.04 16.39
N GLU A 335 15.81 -4.79 17.52
CA GLU A 335 16.42 -4.87 18.85
C GLU A 335 16.91 -6.27 19.18
N ASP A 336 16.10 -7.31 18.97
CA ASP A 336 16.49 -8.70 19.19
C ASP A 336 17.69 -9.09 18.32
N CYS A 337 17.66 -8.73 17.04
CA CYS A 337 18.76 -9.01 16.12
C CYS A 337 20.07 -8.35 16.59
N LEU A 338 20.04 -7.06 16.92
CA LEU A 338 21.25 -6.33 17.33
C LEU A 338 21.79 -6.83 18.68
N LYS A 339 20.93 -7.27 19.59
CA LYS A 339 21.34 -7.80 20.90
C LYS A 339 21.89 -9.22 20.80
N GLU A 340 21.23 -10.09 20.07
CA GLU A 340 21.33 -11.52 20.23
C GLU A 340 21.92 -12.26 19.03
N ALA A 341 21.75 -11.76 17.79
CA ALA A 341 22.16 -12.52 16.61
C ALA A 341 23.68 -12.54 16.44
N ASP A 342 24.21 -13.70 16.08
CA ASP A 342 25.62 -13.89 15.73
C ASP A 342 25.86 -13.64 14.24
N MET A 343 24.86 -13.95 13.42
CA MET A 343 24.99 -13.93 11.96
C MET A 343 23.66 -13.57 11.29
N ILE A 344 23.74 -12.87 10.17
CA ILE A 344 22.61 -12.66 9.25
C ILE A 344 22.95 -13.31 7.92
N VAL A 345 22.08 -14.21 7.45
CA VAL A 345 22.18 -14.85 6.14
C VAL A 345 21.21 -14.17 5.19
N PHE A 346 21.72 -13.43 4.22
CA PHE A 346 20.95 -12.87 3.10
C PHE A 346 20.85 -13.93 2.01
N TRP A 347 19.68 -14.51 1.82
CA TRP A 347 19.44 -15.53 0.81
C TRP A 347 18.49 -15.03 -0.26
N SER A 348 19.02 -14.82 -1.47
CA SER A 348 18.26 -14.21 -2.57
C SER A 348 17.63 -12.86 -2.15
N SER A 349 18.37 -12.07 -1.39
CA SER A 349 17.92 -10.85 -0.75
C SER A 349 18.92 -9.72 -0.93
N ASP A 350 18.51 -8.65 -1.62
CA ASP A 350 19.31 -7.46 -1.88
C ASP A 350 18.54 -6.19 -1.49
N PRO A 351 18.38 -5.91 -0.19
CA PRO A 351 17.63 -4.75 0.28
C PRO A 351 18.20 -3.42 -0.20
N GLU A 352 19.51 -3.29 -0.44
CA GLU A 352 20.11 -2.03 -0.91
C GLU A 352 19.73 -1.69 -2.37
N SER A 353 19.21 -2.66 -3.15
CA SER A 353 18.69 -2.39 -4.50
C SER A 353 17.17 -2.34 -4.56
N THR A 354 16.46 -3.08 -3.71
CA THR A 354 15.04 -3.36 -3.92
C THR A 354 14.10 -2.62 -2.97
N ASN A 355 14.58 -2.19 -1.81
CA ASN A 355 13.73 -1.60 -0.78
C ASN A 355 13.28 -0.18 -1.05
N GLY A 356 13.98 0.54 -1.89
CA GLY A 356 13.65 1.92 -2.18
C GLY A 356 12.21 2.17 -2.66
N ALA A 357 11.51 1.13 -3.09
CA ALA A 357 10.12 1.23 -3.53
C ALA A 357 9.10 1.15 -2.39
N TYR A 358 9.49 0.69 -1.19
CA TYR A 358 8.53 0.39 -0.13
C TYR A 358 8.81 1.13 1.18
N ALA A 359 10.04 1.11 1.65
CA ALA A 359 10.42 1.68 2.93
C ALA A 359 11.53 2.75 2.80
N GLY A 360 11.87 3.13 1.58
CA GLY A 360 13.09 3.89 1.34
C GLY A 360 14.32 3.04 1.72
N PHE A 361 15.34 3.66 2.26
CA PHE A 361 16.53 2.97 2.74
C PHE A 361 16.63 2.98 4.27
N GLU A 362 15.51 2.95 4.96
CA GLU A 362 15.45 2.98 6.43
C GLU A 362 16.16 1.79 7.09
N GLY A 363 16.20 0.65 6.43
CA GLY A 363 16.95 -0.52 6.92
C GLY A 363 18.46 -0.40 6.79
N THR A 364 18.97 0.46 5.90
CA THR A 364 20.43 0.61 5.68
C THR A 364 21.21 0.98 6.94
N PRO A 365 20.85 2.02 7.73
CA PRO A 365 21.53 2.30 8.99
C PRO A 365 21.51 1.11 9.95
N ARG A 366 20.39 0.39 10.03
CA ARG A 366 20.23 -0.75 10.94
C ARG A 366 21.17 -1.90 10.58
N ARG A 367 21.33 -2.17 9.30
CA ARG A 367 22.32 -3.14 8.79
C ARG A 367 23.76 -2.68 9.07
N LEU A 368 24.02 -1.38 8.95
CA LEU A 368 25.33 -0.81 9.32
C LEU A 368 25.58 -0.90 10.83
N TRP A 369 24.56 -0.72 11.68
CA TRP A 369 24.68 -0.96 13.13
C TRP A 369 25.01 -2.42 13.44
N ALA A 370 24.38 -3.37 12.74
CA ALA A 370 24.72 -4.78 12.86
C ALA A 370 26.18 -5.06 12.48
N LYS A 371 26.66 -4.44 11.39
CA LYS A 371 28.07 -4.49 10.98
C LYS A 371 29.01 -3.91 12.04
N GLU A 372 28.65 -2.78 12.61
CA GLU A 372 29.41 -2.10 13.68
C GLU A 372 29.49 -2.93 14.96
N LEU A 373 28.45 -3.72 15.24
CA LEU A 373 28.40 -4.67 16.36
C LEU A 373 29.16 -5.99 16.09
N GLY A 374 29.73 -6.16 14.90
CA GLY A 374 30.46 -7.37 14.53
C GLY A 374 29.60 -8.57 14.22
N ILE A 375 28.30 -8.38 13.93
CA ILE A 375 27.43 -9.45 13.43
C ILE A 375 27.94 -9.89 12.05
N GLU A 376 28.12 -11.18 11.85
CA GLU A 376 28.61 -11.71 10.58
C GLU A 376 27.54 -11.69 9.49
N PHE A 377 28.00 -11.56 8.24
CA PHE A 377 27.12 -11.62 7.07
C PHE A 377 27.50 -12.75 6.13
N VAL A 378 26.48 -13.46 5.64
CA VAL A 378 26.58 -14.43 4.55
C VAL A 378 25.57 -14.05 3.48
N HIS A 379 25.99 -14.03 2.23
CA HIS A 379 25.15 -13.68 1.09
C HIS A 379 25.10 -14.86 0.12
N ILE A 380 23.91 -15.43 -0.06
CA ILE A 380 23.66 -16.51 -1.01
C ILE A 380 22.87 -15.91 -2.19
N ASP A 381 23.57 -15.63 -3.27
CA ASP A 381 23.01 -14.89 -4.42
C ASP A 381 23.84 -15.22 -5.68
N PRO A 382 23.25 -15.31 -6.86
CA PRO A 382 23.98 -15.53 -8.11
C PRO A 382 25.07 -14.49 -8.40
N HIS A 383 24.95 -13.29 -7.89
CA HIS A 383 25.93 -12.21 -8.04
C HIS A 383 26.26 -11.53 -6.71
N CYS A 384 27.43 -10.91 -6.65
CA CYS A 384 27.81 -10.10 -5.49
C CYS A 384 27.02 -8.77 -5.53
N ASN A 385 25.83 -8.79 -4.97
CA ASN A 385 24.87 -7.69 -5.02
C ASN A 385 25.28 -6.49 -4.17
N PRO A 386 24.63 -5.31 -4.32
CA PRO A 386 24.93 -4.11 -3.55
C PRO A 386 24.89 -4.30 -2.02
N THR A 387 24.00 -5.12 -1.50
CA THR A 387 23.96 -5.44 -0.06
C THR A 387 25.24 -6.16 0.38
N ALA A 388 25.70 -7.14 -0.37
CA ALA A 388 26.94 -7.85 -0.11
C ALA A 388 28.17 -6.92 -0.19
N GLN A 389 28.17 -6.02 -1.17
CA GLN A 389 29.25 -5.03 -1.33
C GLN A 389 29.30 -4.03 -0.15
N LEU A 390 28.14 -3.56 0.31
CA LEU A 390 28.04 -2.60 1.41
C LEU A 390 28.45 -3.24 2.75
N LEU A 391 27.88 -4.39 3.04
CA LEU A 391 28.05 -5.04 4.35
C LEU A 391 29.35 -5.83 4.44
N GLY A 392 29.83 -6.38 3.34
CA GLY A 392 30.90 -7.35 3.33
C GLY A 392 30.44 -8.72 3.83
N GLY A 393 31.36 -9.54 4.28
CA GLY A 393 31.09 -10.92 4.70
C GLY A 393 31.33 -11.93 3.59
N ARG A 394 30.77 -13.13 3.71
CA ARG A 394 30.97 -14.19 2.75
C ARG A 394 29.89 -14.21 1.69
N TRP A 395 30.27 -14.05 0.42
CA TRP A 395 29.38 -14.29 -0.71
C TRP A 395 29.54 -15.73 -1.20
N ILE A 396 28.43 -16.41 -1.42
CA ILE A 396 28.33 -17.77 -1.95
C ILE A 396 27.55 -17.68 -3.27
N PRO A 397 28.24 -17.73 -4.42
CA PRO A 397 27.57 -17.72 -5.72
C PRO A 397 26.82 -19.04 -5.92
N ILE A 398 25.56 -18.94 -6.28
CA ILE A 398 24.70 -20.07 -6.56
C ILE A 398 24.12 -19.95 -7.98
N ARG A 399 23.94 -21.05 -8.69
CA ARG A 399 23.19 -21.01 -9.95
C ARG A 399 21.74 -20.62 -9.69
N PRO A 400 21.16 -19.73 -10.51
CA PRO A 400 19.77 -19.32 -10.36
C PRO A 400 18.81 -20.51 -10.31
N GLN A 401 17.80 -20.46 -9.44
CA GLN A 401 16.72 -21.45 -9.29
C GLN A 401 17.14 -22.79 -8.66
N THR A 402 18.33 -22.91 -8.11
CA THR A 402 18.81 -24.15 -7.47
C THR A 402 18.84 -24.08 -5.94
N ASP A 403 18.25 -23.05 -5.39
CA ASP A 403 18.28 -22.69 -3.97
C ASP A 403 17.75 -23.79 -3.05
N ALA A 404 16.71 -24.51 -3.48
CA ALA A 404 16.12 -25.59 -2.69
C ALA A 404 17.11 -26.77 -2.51
N ALA A 405 17.94 -27.07 -3.51
CA ALA A 405 18.93 -28.13 -3.41
C ALA A 405 20.02 -27.78 -2.38
N LEU A 406 20.49 -26.52 -2.39
CA LEU A 406 21.45 -26.03 -1.38
C LEU A 406 20.87 -26.11 0.03
N ALA A 407 19.61 -25.68 0.21
CA ALA A 407 18.93 -25.73 1.50
C ALA A 407 18.80 -27.16 2.03
N GLN A 408 18.41 -28.09 1.18
CA GLN A 408 18.30 -29.51 1.54
C GLN A 408 19.66 -30.09 1.95
N ALA A 409 20.73 -29.76 1.25
CA ALA A 409 22.07 -30.23 1.60
C ALA A 409 22.58 -29.66 2.93
N ILE A 410 22.26 -28.40 3.26
CA ILE A 410 22.55 -27.83 4.57
C ILE A 410 21.80 -28.60 5.66
N MET A 411 20.49 -28.82 5.48
CA MET A 411 19.66 -29.57 6.43
C MET A 411 20.10 -31.05 6.55
N TYR A 412 20.57 -31.66 5.47
CA TYR A 412 21.18 -33.00 5.51
C TYR A 412 22.34 -33.06 6.48
N VAL A 413 23.27 -32.07 6.39
CA VAL A 413 24.42 -31.99 7.31
C VAL A 413 23.94 -31.80 8.76
N TRP A 414 22.95 -30.96 8.99
CA TRP A 414 22.37 -30.75 10.32
C TRP A 414 21.79 -32.05 10.91
N VAL A 415 21.08 -32.83 10.08
CA VAL A 415 20.55 -34.13 10.51
C VAL A 415 21.68 -35.13 10.83
N LYS A 416 22.67 -35.24 9.93
CA LYS A 416 23.79 -36.21 10.08
C LYS A 416 24.73 -35.90 11.25
N GLU A 417 24.91 -34.61 11.55
CA GLU A 417 25.82 -34.14 12.59
C GLU A 417 25.09 -33.67 13.85
N SER A 418 23.76 -33.84 13.92
CA SER A 418 22.93 -33.40 15.05
C SER A 418 23.05 -31.90 15.36
N LEU A 419 23.17 -31.07 14.34
CA LEU A 419 23.36 -29.60 14.41
C LEU A 419 22.02 -28.84 14.34
N TYR A 420 20.95 -29.41 14.80
CA TYR A 420 19.62 -28.77 14.86
C TYR A 420 19.05 -28.82 16.28
N ASP A 421 18.10 -27.97 16.58
CA ASP A 421 17.43 -27.89 17.87
C ASP A 421 16.41 -29.02 18.02
N GLN A 422 16.89 -30.19 18.54
CA GLN A 422 16.09 -31.40 18.65
C GLN A 422 14.87 -31.21 19.56
N ASP A 423 15.02 -30.50 20.66
CA ASP A 423 13.93 -30.24 21.60
C ASP A 423 12.85 -29.33 20.98
N TYR A 424 13.27 -28.28 20.28
CA TYR A 424 12.33 -27.43 19.54
C TYR A 424 11.58 -28.20 18.47
N VAL A 425 12.29 -28.97 17.65
CA VAL A 425 11.70 -29.78 16.58
C VAL A 425 10.68 -30.76 17.17
N ALA A 426 11.03 -31.47 18.22
CA ALA A 426 10.15 -32.45 18.85
C ALA A 426 8.86 -31.83 19.41
N ARG A 427 8.93 -30.60 19.95
CA ARG A 427 7.80 -29.95 20.61
C ARG A 427 7.01 -29.00 19.71
N ARG A 428 7.59 -28.51 18.63
CA ARG A 428 7.05 -27.38 17.85
C ARG A 428 6.79 -27.72 16.39
N THR A 429 7.12 -28.92 15.93
CA THR A 429 6.90 -29.33 14.57
C THR A 429 6.17 -30.68 14.47
N THR A 430 5.63 -30.96 13.30
CA THR A 430 5.05 -32.25 12.93
C THR A 430 5.63 -32.68 11.57
N GLY A 431 5.74 -33.99 11.33
CA GLY A 431 6.25 -34.53 10.04
C GLY A 431 7.77 -34.42 9.88
N PHE A 432 8.52 -34.21 10.96
CA PHE A 432 9.97 -34.10 10.88
C PHE A 432 10.65 -35.41 10.50
N ASP A 433 10.13 -36.57 10.96
CA ASP A 433 10.72 -37.87 10.67
C ASP A 433 10.59 -38.21 9.19
N GLU A 434 9.50 -37.88 8.55
CA GLU A 434 9.31 -38.02 7.10
C GLU A 434 10.26 -37.11 6.32
N TRP A 435 10.44 -35.88 6.77
CA TRP A 435 11.40 -34.95 6.18
C TRP A 435 12.84 -35.46 6.33
N LYS A 436 13.20 -35.96 7.50
CA LYS A 436 14.49 -36.54 7.79
C LYS A 436 14.77 -37.75 6.90
N ALA A 437 13.79 -38.68 6.77
CA ALA A 437 13.88 -39.84 5.88
C ALA A 437 14.12 -39.41 4.42
N TYR A 438 13.41 -38.38 3.94
CA TYR A 438 13.62 -37.80 2.63
C TYR A 438 15.03 -37.24 2.43
N LEU A 439 15.52 -36.43 3.40
CA LEU A 439 16.88 -35.89 3.34
C LEU A 439 17.95 -36.97 3.30
N LEU A 440 17.74 -38.03 4.06
CA LEU A 440 18.68 -39.19 4.10
C LEU A 440 18.58 -40.09 2.88
N GLY A 441 17.62 -39.89 1.98
CA GLY A 441 17.39 -40.69 0.78
C GLY A 441 16.62 -41.98 1.04
N GLU A 442 16.01 -42.14 2.22
CA GLU A 442 15.25 -43.32 2.57
C GLU A 442 13.93 -43.43 1.79
N THR A 443 13.40 -42.29 1.35
CA THR A 443 12.12 -42.17 0.64
C THR A 443 12.28 -42.37 -0.88
N ASP A 444 13.36 -41.85 -1.48
CA ASP A 444 13.56 -41.78 -2.94
C ASP A 444 14.89 -42.40 -3.42
N GLY A 445 15.66 -42.98 -2.52
CA GLY A 445 16.97 -43.55 -2.81
C GLY A 445 18.08 -42.53 -3.05
N VAL A 446 17.82 -41.22 -2.87
CA VAL A 446 18.77 -40.14 -3.19
C VAL A 446 19.08 -39.30 -1.95
N PRO A 447 20.15 -39.56 -1.20
CA PRO A 447 20.58 -38.73 -0.10
C PRO A 447 20.91 -37.30 -0.57
N LYS A 448 20.41 -36.27 0.12
CA LYS A 448 20.59 -34.87 -0.25
C LYS A 448 21.94 -34.33 0.26
N THR A 449 23.03 -35.02 -0.08
CA THR A 449 24.38 -34.73 0.40
C THR A 449 24.91 -33.40 -0.16
N PRO A 450 25.93 -32.80 0.46
CA PRO A 450 26.64 -31.64 -0.12
C PRO A 450 27.21 -31.96 -1.53
N GLU A 451 27.61 -33.19 -1.84
CA GLU A 451 28.07 -33.58 -3.16
C GLU A 451 26.92 -33.68 -4.17
N TRP A 452 25.75 -34.17 -3.75
CA TRP A 452 24.56 -34.24 -4.59
C TRP A 452 24.16 -32.87 -5.12
N GLN A 453 24.17 -31.84 -4.26
CA GLN A 453 23.74 -30.49 -4.65
C GLN A 453 24.81 -29.77 -5.51
N GLU A 454 26.09 -30.11 -5.40
CA GLU A 454 27.19 -29.39 -6.07
C GLU A 454 27.00 -29.38 -7.61
N ALA A 455 26.52 -30.48 -8.17
CA ALA A 455 26.23 -30.58 -9.61
C ALA A 455 25.13 -29.57 -10.03
N GLU A 456 24.10 -29.38 -9.20
CA GLU A 456 22.98 -28.49 -9.47
C GLU A 456 23.33 -27.03 -9.22
N THR A 457 23.85 -26.72 -8.03
CA THR A 457 24.01 -25.35 -7.54
C THR A 457 25.34 -24.71 -7.95
N GLY A 458 26.36 -25.49 -8.22
CA GLY A 458 27.73 -25.03 -8.42
C GLY A 458 28.46 -24.65 -7.12
N VAL A 459 27.81 -24.80 -5.94
CA VAL A 459 28.44 -24.50 -4.65
C VAL A 459 29.23 -25.71 -4.18
N PRO A 460 30.56 -25.61 -3.95
CA PRO A 460 31.39 -26.74 -3.54
C PRO A 460 30.90 -27.41 -2.25
N ALA A 461 30.88 -28.72 -2.22
CA ALA A 461 30.39 -29.51 -1.08
C ALA A 461 31.10 -29.16 0.24
N ARG A 462 32.40 -28.84 0.18
CA ARG A 462 33.17 -28.35 1.35
C ARG A 462 32.59 -27.04 1.91
N ASP A 463 32.13 -26.14 1.06
CA ASP A 463 31.61 -24.83 1.44
C ASP A 463 30.21 -24.98 2.06
N VAL A 464 29.41 -25.90 1.54
CA VAL A 464 28.11 -26.26 2.13
C VAL A 464 28.29 -26.83 3.54
N ARG A 465 29.24 -27.75 3.74
CA ARG A 465 29.53 -28.28 5.08
C ARG A 465 30.00 -27.21 6.04
N ALA A 466 30.90 -26.34 5.57
CA ALA A 466 31.40 -25.24 6.38
C ALA A 466 30.28 -24.28 6.81
N LEU A 467 29.37 -23.94 5.89
CA LEU A 467 28.22 -23.09 6.19
C LEU A 467 27.24 -23.82 7.14
N ALA A 468 26.89 -25.06 6.88
CA ALA A 468 25.99 -25.84 7.70
C ALA A 468 26.46 -25.96 9.16
N ARG A 469 27.73 -26.30 9.36
CA ARG A 469 28.34 -26.38 10.70
C ARG A 469 28.41 -25.03 11.38
N LYS A 470 28.74 -23.99 10.63
CA LYS A 470 28.79 -22.63 11.16
C LYS A 470 27.42 -22.15 11.60
N TRP A 471 26.38 -22.39 10.80
CA TRP A 471 25.01 -21.99 11.07
C TRP A 471 24.41 -22.78 12.25
N GLY A 472 24.55 -24.11 12.25
CA GLY A 472 23.99 -24.98 13.29
C GLY A 472 24.50 -24.75 14.71
N GLY A 473 25.56 -23.96 14.88
CA GLY A 473 26.10 -23.58 16.20
C GLY A 473 25.85 -22.13 16.61
N ARG A 474 25.01 -21.38 15.86
CA ARG A 474 24.85 -19.93 16.05
C ARG A 474 23.40 -19.47 16.04
N LYS A 475 23.19 -18.28 16.62
CA LYS A 475 21.93 -17.54 16.52
C LYS A 475 21.89 -16.78 15.19
N VAL A 476 20.96 -17.14 14.31
CA VAL A 476 20.95 -16.64 12.95
C VAL A 476 19.64 -15.98 12.59
N TYR A 477 19.75 -14.80 12.00
CA TYR A 477 18.67 -14.16 11.27
C TYR A 477 18.75 -14.54 9.80
N LEU A 478 17.63 -15.01 9.25
CA LEU A 478 17.53 -15.38 7.84
C LEU A 478 16.76 -14.32 7.07
N ALA A 479 17.48 -13.54 6.29
CA ALA A 479 16.92 -12.52 5.40
C ALA A 479 16.53 -13.17 4.06
N CYS A 480 15.27 -13.58 3.96
CA CYS A 480 14.71 -14.20 2.74
C CYS A 480 13.23 -13.90 2.63
N GLY A 481 12.68 -14.07 1.46
CA GLY A 481 11.25 -13.85 1.22
C GLY A 481 10.82 -12.45 1.66
N MET A 482 9.65 -12.36 2.29
CA MET A 482 9.09 -11.09 2.72
C MET A 482 9.85 -10.42 3.87
N SER A 483 10.44 -11.22 4.75
CA SER A 483 11.22 -10.70 5.87
C SER A 483 12.55 -10.10 5.44
N GLY A 484 12.98 -10.40 4.23
CA GLY A 484 14.25 -9.97 3.68
C GLY A 484 14.18 -8.69 2.90
N ALA A 485 13.06 -7.96 2.93
CA ALA A 485 12.84 -6.72 2.17
C ALA A 485 13.38 -6.73 0.72
N GLY A 486 14.01 -7.78 0.31
CA GLY A 486 14.40 -8.08 -1.05
C GLY A 486 13.34 -8.90 -1.78
N PHE A 487 12.24 -9.20 -1.15
CA PHE A 487 11.13 -9.96 -1.71
C PHE A 487 11.57 -11.24 -2.42
N GLY A 488 12.60 -11.89 -1.91
CA GLY A 488 13.08 -13.21 -2.27
C GLY A 488 12.99 -13.56 -3.75
N GLY A 489 13.96 -13.14 -4.53
CA GLY A 489 13.98 -13.42 -5.98
C GLY A 489 13.76 -14.90 -6.33
N ALA A 490 14.25 -15.81 -5.50
CA ALA A 490 14.02 -17.24 -5.65
C ALA A 490 12.53 -17.64 -5.55
N GLY A 491 11.69 -16.89 -4.84
CA GLY A 491 10.25 -17.13 -4.76
C GLY A 491 9.51 -17.04 -6.10
N ARG A 492 10.09 -16.37 -7.10
CA ARG A 492 9.51 -16.21 -8.45
C ARG A 492 9.92 -17.34 -9.42
N GLY A 493 10.85 -18.18 -9.03
CA GLY A 493 11.35 -19.22 -9.91
C GLY A 493 10.48 -20.46 -9.96
N ALA A 494 10.77 -21.37 -10.88
CA ALA A 494 10.07 -22.63 -11.05
C ALA A 494 10.09 -23.51 -9.78
N THR A 495 11.16 -23.42 -8.99
CA THR A 495 11.34 -24.12 -7.71
C THR A 495 11.21 -23.21 -6.48
N GLY A 496 10.73 -21.98 -6.66
CA GLY A 496 10.68 -20.96 -5.60
C GLY A 496 9.78 -21.33 -4.44
N GLN A 497 8.71 -22.07 -4.69
CA GLN A 497 7.84 -22.56 -3.63
C GLN A 497 8.56 -23.62 -2.77
N GLN A 498 9.33 -24.51 -3.36
CA GLN A 498 10.14 -25.47 -2.62
C GLN A 498 11.23 -24.78 -1.80
N TRP A 499 11.87 -23.75 -2.37
CA TRP A 499 12.80 -22.92 -1.62
C TRP A 499 12.13 -22.26 -0.41
N ALA A 500 10.95 -21.65 -0.58
CA ALA A 500 10.21 -21.03 0.53
C ALA A 500 9.86 -22.03 1.64
N ARG A 501 9.43 -23.24 1.28
CA ARG A 501 9.20 -24.36 2.21
C ARG A 501 10.49 -24.71 2.97
N CYS A 502 11.61 -24.84 2.27
CA CYS A 502 12.91 -25.11 2.89
C CYS A 502 13.31 -24.02 3.90
N MET A 503 13.05 -22.74 3.62
CA MET A 503 13.39 -21.66 4.56
C MET A 503 12.61 -21.79 5.88
N ILE A 504 11.33 -22.15 5.83
CA ILE A 504 10.54 -22.41 7.03
C ILE A 504 11.11 -23.61 7.80
N MET A 505 11.41 -24.70 7.11
CA MET A 505 11.97 -25.90 7.74
C MET A 505 13.34 -25.66 8.36
N MET A 506 14.22 -24.92 7.66
CA MET A 506 15.53 -24.54 8.20
C MET A 506 15.42 -23.74 9.50
N MET A 507 14.55 -22.75 9.53
CA MET A 507 14.36 -21.94 10.73
C MET A 507 13.72 -22.76 11.87
N ALA A 508 12.78 -23.64 11.56
CA ALA A 508 12.23 -24.56 12.55
C ALA A 508 13.31 -25.49 13.15
N MET A 509 14.22 -26.01 12.32
CA MET A 509 15.32 -26.82 12.78
C MET A 509 16.34 -26.07 13.67
N GLN A 510 16.40 -24.76 13.56
CA GLN A 510 17.30 -23.91 14.37
C GLN A 510 16.61 -23.25 15.58
N GLY A 511 15.32 -23.56 15.86
CA GLY A 511 14.60 -23.01 17.00
C GLY A 511 14.04 -21.62 16.74
N TRP A 512 13.34 -21.44 15.65
CA TRP A 512 12.72 -20.18 15.24
C TRP A 512 11.92 -19.51 16.35
N GLY A 513 12.18 -18.23 16.60
CA GLY A 513 11.56 -17.42 17.65
C GLY A 513 12.33 -17.42 18.98
N LYS A 514 13.38 -18.21 19.11
CA LYS A 514 14.36 -18.03 20.20
C LYS A 514 15.13 -16.73 20.02
N PRO A 515 15.64 -16.12 21.11
CA PRO A 515 16.42 -14.88 20.98
C PRO A 515 17.55 -15.00 19.96
N GLY A 516 17.56 -14.09 18.99
CA GLY A 516 18.56 -14.06 17.92
C GLY A 516 18.32 -15.05 16.77
N VAL A 517 17.23 -15.83 16.76
CA VAL A 517 16.92 -16.83 15.73
C VAL A 517 15.57 -16.49 15.10
N ASN A 518 15.58 -15.77 13.99
CA ASN A 518 14.35 -15.33 13.36
C ASN A 518 14.54 -15.01 11.86
N PHE A 519 13.44 -14.72 11.19
CA PHE A 519 13.50 -14.09 9.87
C PHE A 519 13.70 -12.58 10.00
N GLY A 520 14.49 -11.99 9.11
CA GLY A 520 14.62 -10.54 9.00
C GLY A 520 15.91 -10.05 8.40
N SER A 521 15.84 -8.89 7.74
CA SER A 521 16.98 -8.16 7.16
C SER A 521 17.20 -6.81 7.84
N LEU A 522 16.62 -6.59 9.02
CA LEU A 522 16.58 -5.32 9.74
C LEU A 522 15.80 -4.20 9.01
N GLU A 523 15.02 -4.57 8.02
CA GLU A 523 14.22 -3.62 7.24
C GLU A 523 12.99 -3.14 7.98
N ILE A 524 12.31 -4.07 8.62
CA ILE A 524 11.04 -3.87 9.29
C ILE A 524 11.25 -4.05 10.79
N GLY A 525 10.52 -3.29 11.54
CA GLY A 525 10.56 -3.34 12.99
C GLY A 525 11.23 -2.11 13.60
N ALA A 526 10.62 -1.66 14.64
CA ALA A 526 11.14 -0.74 15.64
C ALA A 526 11.44 -1.57 16.89
N PRO A 527 11.92 -0.97 17.99
CA PRO A 527 12.03 -1.67 19.28
C PRO A 527 10.72 -2.30 19.73
N LEU A 528 9.60 -1.71 19.33
CA LEU A 528 8.26 -2.27 19.48
C LEU A 528 7.92 -2.95 18.17
N ASP A 529 7.63 -4.25 18.21
CA ASP A 529 7.16 -5.03 17.07
C ASP A 529 5.92 -4.37 16.46
N LEU A 530 6.16 -3.47 15.54
CA LEU A 530 5.12 -2.86 14.76
C LEU A 530 4.92 -3.73 13.54
N HIS A 531 3.66 -4.09 13.30
CA HIS A 531 3.24 -4.73 12.09
C HIS A 531 3.80 -4.02 10.86
N PHE A 532 4.07 -4.81 9.85
CA PHE A 532 4.44 -4.47 8.51
C PHE A 532 3.67 -3.27 7.93
N TYR A 533 4.36 -2.16 7.76
CA TYR A 533 3.83 -0.96 7.14
C TYR A 533 4.82 -0.35 6.18
N PHE A 534 4.31 -0.08 4.99
CA PHE A 534 5.02 0.75 4.05
C PHE A 534 4.59 2.21 4.22
N PRO A 535 5.51 3.16 4.33
CA PRO A 535 5.16 4.57 4.34
C PRO A 535 4.35 4.93 3.09
N GLY A 536 3.17 5.51 3.29
CA GLY A 536 2.28 5.90 2.19
C GLY A 536 1.48 4.78 1.55
N TYR A 537 1.65 3.54 1.95
CA TYR A 537 0.76 2.45 1.56
C TYR A 537 -0.64 2.71 2.13
N ALA A 538 -1.67 2.53 1.32
CA ALA A 538 -3.04 2.81 1.74
C ALA A 538 -3.54 1.74 2.71
N ASP A 539 -3.14 1.87 3.93
CA ASP A 539 -3.66 1.06 5.02
C ASP A 539 -5.06 1.53 5.41
N GLY A 540 -6.04 1.18 4.67
CA GLY A 540 -7.39 1.55 4.94
C GLY A 540 -7.90 2.68 4.08
N GLY A 541 -7.59 2.63 2.82
CA GLY A 541 -8.13 3.53 1.82
C GLY A 541 -9.63 3.79 1.98
N ILE A 542 -10.09 4.88 1.39
CA ILE A 542 -11.47 5.38 1.48
C ILE A 542 -12.52 4.32 1.12
N SER A 543 -12.13 3.24 0.44
CA SER A 543 -13.02 2.11 0.17
C SER A 543 -12.29 0.80 0.40
N GLY A 544 -12.56 0.14 1.53
CA GLY A 544 -12.17 -1.25 1.72
C GLY A 544 -12.93 -2.18 0.79
N ASP A 545 -12.26 -3.18 0.26
CA ASP A 545 -12.92 -4.26 -0.45
C ASP A 545 -13.15 -5.43 0.53
N LEU A 546 -14.39 -5.61 0.96
CA LEU A 546 -14.77 -6.68 1.88
C LEU A 546 -14.60 -8.08 1.29
N ALA A 547 -14.55 -8.21 -0.02
CA ALA A 547 -14.35 -9.50 -0.68
C ALA A 547 -12.88 -9.95 -0.67
N TRP A 548 -11.96 -9.06 -0.37
CA TRP A 548 -10.54 -9.38 -0.19
C TRP A 548 -10.20 -9.35 1.31
N THR A 549 -10.50 -10.43 1.98
CA THR A 549 -10.48 -10.55 3.45
C THR A 549 -9.18 -10.11 4.11
N GLY A 550 -8.03 -10.38 3.49
CA GLY A 550 -6.76 -9.99 4.06
C GLY A 550 -6.50 -8.50 4.12
N ASN A 551 -6.88 -7.80 3.10
CA ASN A 551 -6.74 -6.36 3.06
C ASN A 551 -7.82 -5.65 3.89
N ALA A 552 -9.03 -6.21 3.97
CA ALA A 552 -10.10 -5.68 4.80
C ALA A 552 -9.71 -5.64 6.28
N LEU A 553 -9.16 -6.71 6.82
CA LEU A 553 -8.75 -6.77 8.23
C LEU A 553 -7.65 -5.75 8.58
N ASN A 554 -6.66 -5.57 7.72
CA ASN A 554 -5.63 -4.55 7.91
C ASN A 554 -6.19 -3.13 7.81
N ASN A 555 -7.17 -2.93 6.98
CA ASN A 555 -7.76 -1.63 6.71
C ASN A 555 -8.68 -1.17 7.83
N TYR A 556 -9.35 -2.08 8.52
CA TYR A 556 -10.26 -1.76 9.62
C TYR A 556 -9.59 -1.07 10.81
N GLN A 557 -8.32 -1.25 10.98
CA GLN A 557 -7.66 -0.81 12.20
C GLN A 557 -7.32 0.68 12.22
N ARG A 558 -7.46 1.43 11.11
CA ARG A 558 -6.76 2.71 10.96
C ARG A 558 -7.59 3.90 10.53
N MET A 559 -8.51 3.73 9.59
CA MET A 559 -9.35 4.84 9.12
C MET A 559 -10.79 4.39 8.88
N PRO A 560 -11.78 5.25 9.22
CA PRO A 560 -13.13 5.04 8.73
C PRO A 560 -13.13 5.14 7.21
N HIS A 561 -13.70 4.15 6.55
CA HIS A 561 -13.80 4.13 5.09
C HIS A 561 -15.17 3.65 4.65
N VAL A 562 -15.55 4.05 3.46
CA VAL A 562 -16.81 3.65 2.87
C VAL A 562 -16.60 2.29 2.20
N LEU A 563 -17.13 1.25 2.81
CA LEU A 563 -17.03 -0.10 2.29
C LEU A 563 -17.91 -0.28 1.06
N THR A 564 -17.39 -1.01 0.10
CA THR A 564 -18.13 -1.42 -1.09
C THR A 564 -17.90 -2.90 -1.38
N MET A 565 -18.87 -3.52 -2.03
CA MET A 565 -18.76 -4.91 -2.46
C MET A 565 -18.96 -5.01 -3.96
N ASN A 566 -18.14 -5.82 -4.61
CA ASN A 566 -18.35 -6.18 -6.00
C ASN A 566 -19.53 -7.17 -6.10
N PRO A 567 -20.61 -6.85 -6.82
CA PRO A 567 -21.73 -7.77 -6.99
C PRO A 567 -21.38 -8.96 -7.91
N VAL A 568 -20.32 -8.86 -8.70
CA VAL A 568 -19.85 -9.92 -9.61
C VAL A 568 -18.88 -10.82 -8.85
N LYS A 569 -19.19 -12.11 -8.78
CA LYS A 569 -18.38 -13.11 -8.06
C LYS A 569 -17.31 -13.76 -8.94
N GLN A 570 -17.40 -13.58 -10.26
CA GLN A 570 -16.46 -14.14 -11.21
C GLN A 570 -15.06 -13.63 -10.99
N MET A 571 -14.08 -14.54 -11.01
CA MET A 571 -12.65 -14.22 -10.84
C MET A 571 -11.81 -15.00 -11.85
N VAL A 572 -10.65 -14.41 -12.23
CA VAL A 572 -9.63 -15.05 -13.06
C VAL A 572 -8.27 -14.73 -12.46
N PRO A 573 -7.37 -15.72 -12.29
CA PRO A 573 -5.99 -15.45 -11.91
C PRO A 573 -5.26 -14.60 -12.95
N ARG A 574 -4.46 -13.64 -12.49
CA ARG A 574 -3.77 -12.67 -13.35
C ARG A 574 -2.94 -13.32 -14.46
N GLN A 575 -2.23 -14.39 -14.16
CA GLN A 575 -1.40 -15.08 -15.16
C GLN A 575 -2.21 -15.90 -16.17
N GLN A 576 -3.46 -16.21 -15.86
CA GLN A 576 -4.35 -16.92 -16.77
C GLN A 576 -5.26 -15.98 -17.56
N LEU A 577 -5.31 -14.71 -17.22
CA LEU A 577 -6.19 -13.75 -17.86
C LEU A 577 -6.04 -13.67 -19.38
N PRO A 578 -4.83 -13.57 -19.95
CA PRO A 578 -4.70 -13.55 -21.42
C PRO A 578 -5.19 -14.87 -22.06
N ASP A 579 -4.90 -16.02 -21.46
CA ASP A 579 -5.40 -17.29 -21.98
C ASP A 579 -6.92 -17.40 -21.87
N ALA A 580 -7.51 -16.95 -20.74
CA ALA A 580 -8.96 -16.91 -20.55
C ALA A 580 -9.67 -16.03 -21.58
N ILE A 581 -9.07 -14.90 -21.97
CA ILE A 581 -9.60 -14.05 -23.04
C ILE A 581 -9.52 -14.77 -24.40
N LEU A 582 -8.37 -15.34 -24.73
CA LEU A 582 -8.11 -15.95 -26.05
C LEU A 582 -8.90 -17.25 -26.29
N THR A 583 -9.12 -18.03 -25.24
CA THR A 583 -9.84 -19.29 -25.34
C THR A 583 -11.31 -19.20 -24.94
N GLY A 584 -11.72 -18.09 -24.31
CA GLY A 584 -13.04 -17.91 -23.73
C GLY A 584 -13.29 -18.78 -22.48
N HIS A 585 -12.29 -19.51 -21.98
CA HIS A 585 -12.44 -20.45 -20.87
C HIS A 585 -11.16 -20.57 -20.04
N ALA A 586 -11.31 -20.75 -18.72
CA ALA A 586 -10.21 -21.12 -17.83
C ALA A 586 -10.75 -21.88 -16.60
N THR A 587 -9.95 -22.82 -16.10
CA THR A 587 -10.20 -23.52 -14.82
C THR A 587 -8.92 -23.64 -14.02
N GLY A 588 -9.03 -23.88 -12.74
CA GLY A 588 -7.90 -24.07 -11.86
C GLY A 588 -8.24 -23.72 -10.42
N TYR A 589 -7.24 -23.24 -9.70
CA TYR A 589 -7.36 -22.87 -8.31
C TYR A 589 -7.00 -21.40 -8.11
N LEU A 590 -7.81 -20.71 -7.32
CA LEU A 590 -7.54 -19.35 -6.88
C LEU A 590 -6.63 -19.36 -5.67
N TRP A 591 -5.89 -18.29 -5.51
CA TRP A 591 -5.16 -17.97 -4.31
C TRP A 591 -5.66 -16.64 -3.73
N ASP A 592 -6.11 -16.64 -2.50
CA ASP A 592 -6.51 -15.41 -1.81
C ASP A 592 -5.47 -14.94 -0.78
N GLY A 593 -4.45 -15.75 -0.52
CA GLY A 593 -3.30 -15.38 0.29
C GLY A 593 -3.51 -15.46 1.80
N MET A 594 -4.65 -15.92 2.27
CA MET A 594 -5.02 -15.81 3.68
C MET A 594 -4.99 -17.12 4.45
N SER A 595 -5.47 -18.19 3.84
CA SER A 595 -5.49 -19.51 4.45
C SER A 595 -5.00 -20.57 3.49
N GLN A 596 -4.69 -21.73 4.04
CA GLN A 596 -4.25 -22.87 3.24
C GLN A 596 -5.36 -23.36 2.31
N GLU A 597 -6.60 -23.38 2.79
CA GLU A 597 -7.78 -23.76 2.00
C GLU A 597 -8.02 -22.81 0.83
N ALA A 598 -7.76 -21.53 1.02
CA ALA A 598 -7.95 -20.52 -0.01
C ALA A 598 -6.97 -20.66 -1.19
N GLN A 599 -5.85 -21.35 -1.00
CA GLN A 599 -4.94 -21.68 -2.11
C GLN A 599 -5.50 -22.73 -3.07
N PHE A 600 -6.50 -23.47 -2.64
CA PHE A 600 -7.09 -24.58 -3.37
C PHE A 600 -8.57 -24.35 -3.70
N ALA A 601 -9.04 -23.11 -3.64
CA ALA A 601 -10.39 -22.78 -4.04
C ALA A 601 -10.54 -22.93 -5.57
N PRO A 602 -11.36 -23.88 -6.05
CA PRO A 602 -11.51 -24.09 -7.48
C PRO A 602 -12.22 -22.92 -8.13
N PHE A 603 -11.88 -22.61 -9.36
CA PHE A 603 -12.60 -21.65 -10.18
C PHE A 603 -12.85 -22.16 -11.57
N THR A 604 -13.89 -21.63 -12.17
CA THR A 604 -14.24 -21.80 -13.58
C THR A 604 -14.54 -20.44 -14.18
N TYR A 605 -14.00 -20.16 -15.34
CA TYR A 605 -14.29 -18.96 -16.12
C TYR A 605 -14.74 -19.32 -17.51
N PRO A 606 -15.84 -18.77 -18.04
CA PRO A 606 -16.81 -17.96 -17.31
C PRO A 606 -17.51 -18.76 -16.20
N MET A 607 -17.77 -18.09 -15.08
CA MET A 607 -18.57 -18.70 -14.02
C MET A 607 -20.04 -18.80 -14.47
N PRO A 608 -20.79 -19.85 -14.14
CA PRO A 608 -22.21 -19.95 -14.49
C PRO A 608 -23.00 -18.69 -14.13
N GLY A 609 -23.71 -18.14 -15.12
CA GLY A 609 -24.47 -16.90 -14.97
C GLY A 609 -23.69 -15.60 -15.22
N TYR A 610 -22.42 -15.70 -15.58
CA TYR A 610 -21.58 -14.56 -15.93
C TYR A 610 -21.05 -14.66 -17.36
N SER A 611 -20.84 -13.51 -18.00
CA SER A 611 -20.28 -13.45 -19.36
C SER A 611 -18.74 -13.54 -19.34
N PRO A 612 -18.14 -13.90 -20.47
CA PRO A 612 -16.73 -13.61 -20.72
C PRO A 612 -16.43 -12.11 -20.62
N ILE A 613 -15.13 -11.78 -20.50
CA ILE A 613 -14.65 -10.39 -20.50
C ILE A 613 -14.71 -9.85 -21.94
N HIS A 614 -15.30 -8.66 -22.08
CA HIS A 614 -15.39 -7.90 -23.33
C HIS A 614 -14.78 -6.49 -23.22
N MET A 615 -14.54 -6.02 -22.01
CA MET A 615 -13.96 -4.71 -21.75
C MET A 615 -12.86 -4.78 -20.71
N VAL A 616 -11.75 -4.11 -20.97
CA VAL A 616 -10.62 -3.96 -20.05
C VAL A 616 -10.50 -2.49 -19.64
N TYR A 617 -10.62 -2.22 -18.35
CA TYR A 617 -10.30 -0.91 -17.76
C TYR A 617 -8.97 -1.02 -17.02
N ARG A 618 -7.91 -0.48 -17.60
CA ARG A 618 -6.58 -0.54 -17.02
C ARG A 618 -6.28 0.71 -16.19
N TYR A 619 -5.70 0.52 -15.04
CA TYR A 619 -5.33 1.58 -14.11
C TYR A 619 -3.88 1.41 -13.69
N GLY A 620 -3.02 2.30 -14.14
CA GLY A 620 -1.59 2.34 -13.83
C GLY A 620 -0.85 1.03 -14.07
N GLY A 621 0.46 1.08 -14.09
CA GLY A 621 1.34 -0.07 -14.29
C GLY A 621 1.17 -0.76 -15.64
N SER A 622 1.98 -1.76 -15.89
CA SER A 622 1.92 -2.53 -17.13
C SER A 622 2.11 -4.02 -16.87
N ALA A 623 1.08 -4.83 -17.15
CA ALA A 623 1.20 -6.28 -17.11
C ALA A 623 2.13 -6.79 -18.22
N LEU A 624 2.14 -6.15 -19.38
CA LEU A 624 3.05 -6.48 -20.49
C LEU A 624 4.52 -6.48 -20.09
N SER A 625 4.89 -5.59 -19.14
CA SER A 625 6.28 -5.44 -18.71
C SER A 625 6.61 -6.16 -17.41
N THR A 626 5.63 -6.62 -16.65
CA THR A 626 5.83 -7.10 -15.28
C THR A 626 5.29 -8.50 -15.02
N VAL A 627 4.43 -9.03 -15.89
CA VAL A 627 3.85 -10.36 -15.76
C VAL A 627 4.39 -11.25 -16.87
N THR A 628 4.36 -12.55 -16.64
CA THR A 628 4.78 -13.53 -17.66
C THR A 628 3.87 -13.53 -18.89
N LYS A 629 4.33 -14.12 -19.99
CA LYS A 629 3.56 -14.30 -21.24
C LYS A 629 3.20 -12.98 -21.95
N ALA A 630 4.14 -12.02 -22.06
CA ALA A 630 3.90 -10.73 -22.70
C ALA A 630 3.27 -10.85 -24.10
N GLY A 631 3.72 -11.78 -24.94
CA GLY A 631 3.12 -12.03 -26.26
C GLY A 631 1.63 -12.39 -26.20
N ARG A 632 1.25 -13.26 -25.24
CA ARG A 632 -0.16 -13.64 -25.03
C ARG A 632 -1.03 -12.46 -24.58
N TRP A 633 -0.46 -11.52 -23.81
CA TRP A 633 -1.16 -10.29 -23.45
C TRP A 633 -1.41 -9.41 -24.67
N VAL A 634 -0.43 -9.30 -25.60
CA VAL A 634 -0.60 -8.57 -26.85
C VAL A 634 -1.74 -9.19 -27.69
N ASP A 635 -1.73 -10.52 -27.83
CA ASP A 635 -2.78 -11.24 -28.54
C ASP A 635 -4.15 -11.04 -27.90
N ALA A 636 -4.24 -11.10 -26.55
CA ALA A 636 -5.49 -10.87 -25.82
C ALA A 636 -6.02 -9.44 -26.01
N TYR A 637 -5.19 -8.42 -25.97
CA TYR A 637 -5.62 -7.05 -26.24
C TYR A 637 -6.12 -6.86 -27.67
N ARG A 638 -5.58 -7.61 -28.64
CA ARG A 638 -5.97 -7.57 -30.05
C ARG A 638 -7.12 -8.50 -30.41
N HIS A 639 -7.54 -9.35 -29.49
CA HIS A 639 -8.60 -10.32 -29.73
C HIS A 639 -9.94 -9.63 -29.98
N GLU A 640 -10.72 -10.13 -30.91
CA GLU A 640 -12.00 -9.56 -31.33
C GLU A 640 -13.04 -9.50 -30.20
N SER A 641 -12.96 -10.45 -29.24
CA SER A 641 -13.85 -10.47 -28.09
C SER A 641 -13.66 -9.26 -27.16
N ILE A 642 -12.49 -8.60 -27.19
CA ILE A 642 -12.26 -7.39 -26.40
C ILE A 642 -12.68 -6.17 -27.22
N GLU A 643 -13.87 -5.72 -26.94
CA GLU A 643 -14.52 -4.65 -27.70
C GLU A 643 -14.05 -3.25 -27.29
N PHE A 644 -13.60 -3.08 -26.04
CA PHE A 644 -13.18 -1.77 -25.55
C PHE A 644 -12.05 -1.87 -24.51
N VAL A 645 -11.05 -1.03 -24.67
CA VAL A 645 -9.92 -0.89 -23.73
C VAL A 645 -9.76 0.57 -23.35
N VAL A 646 -9.83 0.88 -22.07
CA VAL A 646 -9.47 2.19 -21.53
C VAL A 646 -8.30 2.07 -20.57
N ASN A 647 -7.39 3.03 -20.63
CA ASN A 647 -6.19 3.07 -19.78
C ASN A 647 -6.05 4.44 -19.12
N GLN A 648 -5.72 4.45 -17.82
CA GLN A 648 -5.30 5.64 -17.09
C GLN A 648 -3.80 5.59 -16.85
N SER A 649 -3.05 6.47 -17.48
CA SER A 649 -1.60 6.52 -17.34
C SER A 649 -1.05 7.94 -17.46
N ILE A 650 0.16 8.12 -16.94
CA ILE A 650 0.96 9.35 -17.13
C ILE A 650 1.81 9.28 -18.41
N TRP A 651 2.05 8.07 -18.95
CA TRP A 651 2.93 7.80 -20.08
C TRP A 651 2.24 6.99 -21.16
N MET A 652 2.74 7.09 -22.38
CA MET A 652 2.43 6.16 -23.46
C MET A 652 3.27 4.88 -23.30
N GLU A 653 3.07 4.18 -22.20
CA GLU A 653 3.76 2.95 -21.82
C GLU A 653 3.00 1.71 -22.28
N GLY A 654 3.67 0.57 -22.32
CA GLY A 654 3.14 -0.78 -22.49
C GLY A 654 1.67 -0.88 -22.87
N GLU A 655 0.80 -1.07 -21.91
CA GLU A 655 -0.64 -1.25 -22.14
C GLU A 655 -1.38 0.03 -22.56
N ALA A 656 -0.85 1.22 -22.27
CA ALA A 656 -1.45 2.46 -22.77
C ALA A 656 -1.48 2.48 -24.30
N GLN A 657 -0.49 1.86 -24.96
CA GLN A 657 -0.45 1.74 -26.42
C GLN A 657 -1.53 0.81 -27.00
N PHE A 658 -2.16 0.00 -26.16
CA PHE A 658 -3.25 -0.91 -26.56
C PHE A 658 -4.64 -0.37 -26.20
N ALA A 659 -4.73 0.83 -25.64
CA ALA A 659 -6.01 1.42 -25.27
C ALA A 659 -6.75 2.02 -26.48
N ASP A 660 -8.06 2.02 -26.45
CA ASP A 660 -8.91 2.76 -27.39
C ASP A 660 -9.08 4.20 -26.91
N ILE A 661 -9.17 4.38 -25.57
CA ILE A 661 -9.18 5.68 -24.88
C ILE A 661 -8.10 5.70 -23.81
N ILE A 662 -7.30 6.76 -23.79
CA ILE A 662 -6.33 7.00 -22.72
C ILE A 662 -6.78 8.23 -21.93
N LEU A 663 -6.88 8.08 -20.62
CA LEU A 663 -7.17 9.16 -19.68
C LEU A 663 -5.87 9.55 -18.98
N PRO A 664 -5.42 10.81 -19.08
CA PRO A 664 -4.20 11.26 -18.42
C PRO A 664 -4.35 11.22 -16.89
N ALA A 665 -3.30 10.78 -16.21
CA ALA A 665 -3.25 10.71 -14.75
C ALA A 665 -2.30 11.76 -14.16
N CYS A 666 -2.59 12.19 -12.94
CA CYS A 666 -1.69 13.01 -12.13
C CYS A 666 -0.56 12.16 -11.54
N THR A 667 0.61 12.74 -11.40
CA THR A 667 1.70 12.17 -10.58
C THR A 667 1.37 12.32 -9.09
N SER A 668 2.13 11.64 -8.23
CA SER A 668 1.98 11.78 -6.77
C SER A 668 2.23 13.21 -6.25
N LEU A 669 2.90 14.06 -7.03
CA LEU A 669 3.15 15.47 -6.67
C LEU A 669 2.06 16.43 -7.15
N GLU A 670 1.07 15.97 -7.90
CA GLU A 670 0.03 16.81 -8.51
C GLU A 670 -1.39 16.52 -7.99
N ARG A 671 -1.54 15.57 -7.10
CA ARG A 671 -2.84 15.16 -6.56
C ARG A 671 -2.98 15.51 -5.09
N TRP A 672 -4.22 15.63 -4.66
CA TRP A 672 -4.57 15.59 -3.24
C TRP A 672 -4.65 14.15 -2.79
N ASP A 673 -4.00 13.86 -1.67
CA ASP A 673 -4.13 12.57 -1.02
C ASP A 673 -3.91 12.69 0.48
N THR A 674 -4.26 11.65 1.22
CA THR A 674 -3.91 11.49 2.62
C THR A 674 -3.12 10.21 2.74
N ALA A 675 -2.00 10.28 3.40
CA ALA A 675 -1.22 9.09 3.72
C ALA A 675 -1.27 8.85 5.22
N ASN A 676 -1.54 7.62 5.60
CA ASN A 676 -1.39 7.16 6.96
C ASN A 676 -0.13 6.28 6.97
N GLY A 677 1.02 6.90 7.16
CA GLY A 677 2.30 6.20 7.20
C GLY A 677 2.85 6.22 8.62
N ARG A 678 3.32 5.10 9.09
CA ARG A 678 4.36 5.09 10.12
C ARG A 678 5.67 5.04 9.38
N ILE A 679 6.51 6.03 9.62
CA ILE A 679 7.91 5.86 9.26
C ILE A 679 8.41 4.68 10.10
N PRO A 680 9.23 3.78 9.56
CA PRO A 680 9.85 2.69 10.31
C PRO A 680 10.56 3.13 11.60
N GLU A 681 10.74 4.41 11.77
CA GLU A 681 11.29 5.08 12.94
C GLU A 681 10.30 5.27 14.10
N GLY A 682 9.09 4.70 14.00
CA GLY A 682 8.14 4.69 15.12
C GLY A 682 7.32 5.97 15.30
N MET A 683 7.49 6.98 14.46
CA MET A 683 6.67 8.19 14.50
C MET A 683 5.46 8.07 13.57
N PRO A 684 4.23 8.26 14.05
CA PRO A 684 3.07 8.37 13.18
C PRO A 684 3.15 9.68 12.40
N ILE A 685 3.33 9.61 11.08
CA ILE A 685 2.98 10.75 10.24
C ILE A 685 1.46 10.76 10.12
N THR A 686 0.80 11.36 11.07
CA THR A 686 -0.59 11.77 10.93
C THR A 686 -0.60 13.17 10.32
N GLY A 687 -0.41 13.23 9.02
CA GLY A 687 -0.51 14.47 8.29
C GLY A 687 -1.47 14.26 7.12
N SER A 688 -2.57 14.99 7.09
CA SER A 688 -3.20 15.32 5.84
C SER A 688 -2.18 16.17 5.08
N ALA A 689 -1.34 15.55 4.29
CA ALA A 689 -0.47 16.27 3.38
C ALA A 689 -1.24 16.54 2.10
N PRO A 690 -1.67 17.76 1.85
CA PRO A 690 -2.13 18.13 0.54
C PRO A 690 -0.92 18.20 -0.38
N SER A 691 -0.70 17.17 -1.17
CA SER A 691 0.16 17.26 -2.33
C SER A 691 -0.60 17.97 -3.44
N THR A 692 -0.77 19.27 -3.32
CA THR A 692 -1.38 20.03 -4.41
C THR A 692 -0.37 20.96 -4.99
N ILE A 693 0.16 20.51 -6.09
CA ILE A 693 0.62 21.42 -7.11
C ILE A 693 -0.38 21.24 -8.25
N ALA A 694 -1.50 21.93 -8.16
CA ALA A 694 -2.23 22.22 -9.36
C ALA A 694 -1.26 22.95 -10.25
N SER A 695 -0.72 22.26 -11.26
CA SER A 695 -0.12 22.94 -12.38
C SER A 695 -1.27 23.73 -12.99
N SER A 696 -1.38 25.00 -12.65
CA SER A 696 -2.15 25.95 -13.42
C SER A 696 -1.44 26.13 -14.77
N ARG A 697 -1.41 25.09 -15.58
CA ARG A 697 -1.38 25.27 -17.01
C ARG A 697 -2.80 25.67 -17.36
N SER A 698 -3.09 26.97 -17.19
CA SER A 698 -4.25 27.58 -17.77
C SER A 698 -4.33 27.14 -19.21
N SER A 699 -5.43 26.49 -19.56
CA SER A 699 -5.88 26.35 -20.92
C SER A 699 -6.29 27.73 -21.44
N THR A 700 -5.31 28.60 -21.68
CA THR A 700 -5.50 29.82 -22.45
C THR A 700 -4.64 29.71 -23.69
N SER A 701 -5.36 29.69 -24.77
CA SER A 701 -5.02 29.95 -26.16
C SER A 701 -4.78 28.76 -27.09
N ALA A 702 -5.74 28.74 -28.00
CA ALA A 702 -5.78 28.26 -29.40
C ALA A 702 -5.63 26.77 -29.65
#